data_295bc9710bb36ec96d7a2769d607b412
#
_entry.id   295bc9710bb36ec96d7a2769d607b412
#
_cell.length_a   1.000
_cell.length_b   1.000
_cell.length_c   1.000
_cell.angle_alpha   90.00
_cell.angle_beta   90.00
_cell.angle_gamma   90.00
#
_symmetry.space_group_name_H-M   'P 1'
#
loop_
_entity.id
_entity.type
_entity.pdbx_description
1 polymer ?
#
loop_
_entity_poly.entity_id
_entity_poly.type
_entity_poly.pdbx_seq_one_letter_code
_entity_poly.pdbx_strand_id
1 'polypeptide(L)'
;MFKQLFKTFKSLVNFPGLSMPPETIPSASSLFSIHFNIALLIATYAFFGELLIAIGAALILLFDFSRKNRITRPLNKKVLIALQTSCIGLFFWQFNGSTSGQSWMGLLMLLICLKSLESKNLRDFYVTTLMMFFLAAIIFAYNNSAFAPVALGLYSVSLLSSLMLLSHSRTIANTTFTAPSPKKISALFLDIVQMWKPAGKIFLQALPITILLFLLFPRIQGSFGFLPNDNDQLSPNLSNLMNAGSFSQRASSQKLAFRAEFPSDKNGNPIRIRPEHLYWRVKTFSQQDGFSWNPQPLFDIRQYSLLGLLNNENNETNRNLISYTITHQPSADNFLPALETVIKTEMGLILDNSSIKTRSKPNTFRYKATSSLKSQNLINPTKTNQRQLSQAERDQYTQTTLQPGEQTRQLLNSWLEKANLPQLSEQQIQPSSQQARQLALSALTYFREQPFSYHLIPPEVDSAQPIEDFLFNTQSGYCEHYSSTFSTLMRWLNIPTRIVVGFQGGDYNPNGSFYEIRYSSAHAWNEIWTDDAGWIRADPTAFVAPERIEFGMDALFALMKENEKEGFKSGDFNLAKIRDLLSPSGSSFTLQKAQSWFDSVNHSWDKWVVNYNFDQQRKLLKKLGLDSDNQYITLVILLGICLSIFMAIVLWLIWPKRIKRSPVEEAYINFKAKIRKLNIPVNHNEGPLDLNKKLIQLLPHHATDIQKINQYYIENQYRNDNKNLDRFIQAVKQFRPKSG
;
A
#
# COMPACT_ATOMS: atom_id res chain seq x y z
N MET A 1 13.32 -33.73 13.08
CA MET A 1 13.05 -32.40 13.49
C MET A 1 11.54 -32.06 13.38
N PHE A 2 10.86 -32.18 12.23
CA PHE A 2 9.43 -31.92 12.06
C PHE A 2 8.50 -32.76 12.96
N LYS A 3 8.76 -34.07 13.14
CA LYS A 3 7.96 -34.92 14.04
C LYS A 3 8.06 -34.54 15.51
N GLN A 4 9.20 -33.99 15.95
CA GLN A 4 9.39 -33.48 17.32
C GLN A 4 8.70 -32.14 17.54
N LEU A 5 8.82 -31.21 16.59
CA LEU A 5 8.09 -29.93 16.58
C LEU A 5 6.56 -30.15 16.61
N PHE A 6 6.06 -31.12 15.84
CA PHE A 6 4.63 -31.46 15.82
C PHE A 6 4.17 -32.10 17.13
N LYS A 7 5.03 -32.88 17.81
CA LYS A 7 4.76 -33.46 19.12
C LYS A 7 4.73 -32.39 20.23
N THR A 8 5.66 -31.42 20.17
CA THR A 8 5.72 -30.28 21.07
C THR A 8 4.56 -29.31 20.84
N PHE A 9 4.17 -29.07 19.59
CA PHE A 9 2.97 -28.28 19.28
C PHE A 9 1.69 -28.95 19.75
N LYS A 10 1.59 -30.27 19.66
CA LYS A 10 0.47 -31.05 20.18
C LYS A 10 0.39 -31.04 21.71
N SER A 11 1.52 -30.97 22.42
CA SER A 11 1.54 -30.83 23.87
C SER A 11 1.25 -29.41 24.36
N LEU A 12 1.63 -28.38 23.56
CA LEU A 12 1.28 -26.98 23.84
C LEU A 12 -0.19 -26.67 23.61
N VAL A 13 -0.87 -27.40 22.71
CA VAL A 13 -2.32 -27.28 22.46
C VAL A 13 -3.19 -28.07 23.45
N ASN A 14 -2.61 -29.01 24.19
CA ASN A 14 -3.25 -29.70 25.28
C ASN A 14 -3.04 -28.95 26.61
N PHE A 15 -3.68 -27.78 26.77
CA PHE A 15 -3.83 -27.18 28.09
C PHE A 15 -4.70 -28.12 28.96
N PRO A 16 -4.20 -28.62 30.11
CA PRO A 16 -5.02 -29.38 31.05
C PRO A 16 -6.05 -28.43 31.66
N GLY A 17 -7.28 -28.53 31.23
CA GLY A 17 -8.42 -27.67 31.61
C GLY A 17 -9.34 -27.30 30.45
N LEU A 18 -8.94 -27.54 29.21
CA LEU A 18 -9.75 -27.35 27.99
C LEU A 18 -10.16 -28.70 27.37
N SER A 19 -10.54 -29.69 28.15
CA SER A 19 -11.30 -30.81 27.64
C SER A 19 -12.70 -30.33 27.27
N MET A 20 -12.85 -29.89 26.03
CA MET A 20 -14.16 -29.57 25.50
C MET A 20 -14.97 -30.88 25.36
N PRO A 21 -16.24 -30.90 25.78
CA PRO A 21 -17.09 -32.03 25.50
C PRO A 21 -17.15 -32.24 23.99
N PRO A 22 -17.10 -33.49 23.51
CA PRO A 22 -16.83 -33.82 22.09
C PRO A 22 -17.88 -33.38 21.08
N GLU A 23 -19.05 -32.84 21.47
CA GLU A 23 -20.20 -32.68 20.58
C GLU A 23 -20.97 -31.34 20.72
N THR A 24 -20.32 -30.22 21.04
CA THR A 24 -21.03 -28.95 21.03
C THR A 24 -21.11 -28.38 19.60
N ILE A 25 -22.33 -28.38 19.06
CA ILE A 25 -22.67 -27.79 17.75
C ILE A 25 -22.81 -26.27 17.91
N PRO A 26 -22.24 -25.44 17.00
CA PRO A 26 -22.41 -23.98 17.07
C PRO A 26 -23.87 -23.58 16.80
N SER A 27 -24.30 -22.46 17.38
CA SER A 27 -25.64 -21.91 17.13
C SER A 27 -25.81 -21.46 15.68
N ALA A 28 -27.05 -21.35 15.19
CA ALA A 28 -27.31 -20.82 13.84
C ALA A 28 -26.74 -19.41 13.63
N SER A 29 -26.81 -18.55 14.65
CA SER A 29 -26.23 -17.19 14.61
C SER A 29 -24.72 -17.21 14.51
N SER A 30 -24.04 -18.14 15.19
CA SER A 30 -22.59 -18.31 15.09
C SER A 30 -22.15 -18.79 13.69
N LEU A 31 -22.87 -19.78 13.14
CA LEU A 31 -22.61 -20.27 11.78
C LEU A 31 -22.82 -19.18 10.74
N PHE A 32 -23.94 -18.46 10.83
CA PHE A 32 -24.23 -17.35 9.92
C PHE A 32 -23.16 -16.26 10.01
N SER A 33 -22.72 -15.90 11.22
CA SER A 33 -21.67 -14.90 11.44
C SER A 33 -20.34 -15.29 10.77
N ILE A 34 -19.94 -16.56 10.86
CA ILE A 34 -18.72 -17.06 10.24
C ILE A 34 -18.83 -17.01 8.72
N HIS A 35 -19.94 -17.49 8.13
CA HIS A 35 -20.15 -17.43 6.69
C HIS A 35 -20.18 -15.99 6.17
N PHE A 36 -20.79 -15.07 6.93
CA PHE A 36 -20.80 -13.64 6.62
C PHE A 36 -19.38 -13.07 6.58
N ASN A 37 -18.53 -13.40 7.56
CA ASN A 37 -17.15 -12.93 7.59
C ASN A 37 -16.29 -13.54 6.47
N ILE A 38 -16.52 -14.82 6.11
CA ILE A 38 -15.84 -15.43 4.95
C ILE A 38 -16.29 -14.72 3.65
N ALA A 39 -17.59 -14.43 3.48
CA ALA A 39 -18.10 -13.71 2.31
C ALA A 39 -17.51 -12.30 2.20
N LEU A 40 -17.41 -11.58 3.32
CA LEU A 40 -16.79 -10.26 3.37
C LEU A 40 -15.30 -10.31 2.98
N LEU A 41 -14.59 -11.34 3.43
CA LEU A 41 -13.19 -11.55 3.10
C LEU A 41 -13.00 -11.89 1.62
N ILE A 42 -13.88 -12.74 1.04
CA ILE A 42 -13.89 -13.03 -0.40
C ILE A 42 -14.14 -11.75 -1.21
N ALA A 43 -15.12 -10.93 -0.80
CA ALA A 43 -15.41 -9.66 -1.47
C ALA A 43 -14.22 -8.70 -1.44
N THR A 44 -13.53 -8.62 -0.28
CA THR A 44 -12.30 -7.83 -0.14
C THR A 44 -11.20 -8.37 -1.04
N TYR A 45 -11.00 -9.67 -1.07
CA TYR A 45 -10.00 -10.30 -1.94
C TYR A 45 -10.33 -10.13 -3.42
N ALA A 46 -11.60 -10.21 -3.83
CA ALA A 46 -12.03 -9.99 -5.21
C ALA A 46 -11.69 -8.58 -5.73
N PHE A 47 -11.64 -7.60 -4.83
CA PHE A 47 -11.28 -6.22 -5.18
C PHE A 47 -9.77 -6.03 -5.40
N PHE A 48 -8.92 -6.77 -4.71
CA PHE A 48 -7.46 -6.60 -4.72
C PHE A 48 -6.69 -7.75 -5.38
N GLY A 49 -7.34 -8.89 -5.61
CA GLY A 49 -6.71 -10.13 -6.07
C GLY A 49 -7.31 -10.71 -7.36
N GLU A 50 -7.14 -12.01 -7.52
CA GLU A 50 -7.57 -12.75 -8.70
C GLU A 50 -9.07 -13.07 -8.63
N LEU A 51 -9.85 -12.52 -9.55
CA LEU A 51 -11.31 -12.69 -9.60
C LEU A 51 -11.75 -14.17 -9.71
N LEU A 52 -11.03 -14.99 -10.46
CA LEU A 52 -11.35 -16.40 -10.63
C LEU A 52 -11.25 -17.18 -9.31
N ILE A 53 -10.24 -16.90 -8.50
CA ILE A 53 -10.10 -17.51 -7.16
C ILE A 53 -11.23 -17.05 -6.24
N ALA A 54 -11.57 -15.76 -6.28
CA ALA A 54 -12.69 -15.22 -5.51
C ALA A 54 -14.03 -15.88 -5.88
N ILE A 55 -14.29 -16.09 -7.17
CA ILE A 55 -15.48 -16.82 -7.67
C ILE A 55 -15.46 -18.27 -7.16
N GLY A 56 -14.33 -18.97 -7.28
CA GLY A 56 -14.18 -20.35 -6.77
C GLY A 56 -14.45 -20.44 -5.26
N ALA A 57 -13.88 -19.52 -4.48
CA ALA A 57 -14.11 -19.43 -3.04
C ALA A 57 -15.59 -19.14 -2.70
N ALA A 58 -16.25 -18.24 -3.45
CA ALA A 58 -17.65 -17.92 -3.29
C ALA A 58 -18.57 -19.13 -3.58
N LEU A 59 -18.28 -19.89 -4.63
CA LEU A 59 -19.03 -21.12 -4.95
C LEU A 59 -18.91 -22.17 -3.84
N ILE A 60 -17.69 -22.36 -3.29
CA ILE A 60 -17.49 -23.27 -2.15
C ILE A 60 -18.28 -22.80 -0.94
N LEU A 61 -18.26 -21.49 -0.64
CA LEU A 61 -19.00 -20.93 0.49
C LEU A 61 -20.52 -21.07 0.33
N LEU A 62 -21.06 -20.80 -0.87
CA LEU A 62 -22.48 -20.98 -1.18
C LEU A 62 -22.92 -22.43 -1.04
N PHE A 63 -22.08 -23.36 -1.49
CA PHE A 63 -22.32 -24.79 -1.31
C PHE A 63 -22.33 -25.18 0.18
N ASP A 64 -21.36 -24.71 0.98
CA ASP A 64 -21.31 -24.96 2.42
C ASP A 64 -22.53 -24.39 3.16
N PHE A 65 -22.92 -23.15 2.84
CA PHE A 65 -24.08 -22.48 3.41
C PHE A 65 -25.38 -23.22 3.08
N SER A 66 -25.58 -23.61 1.81
CA SER A 66 -26.75 -24.37 1.37
C SER A 66 -26.83 -25.75 2.04
N ARG A 67 -25.70 -26.42 2.19
CA ARG A 67 -25.60 -27.73 2.82
C ARG A 67 -25.94 -27.67 4.32
N LYS A 68 -25.33 -26.74 5.05
CA LYS A 68 -25.54 -26.60 6.50
C LYS A 68 -26.97 -26.18 6.84
N ASN A 69 -27.64 -25.46 5.95
CA ASN A 69 -29.06 -25.12 6.13
C ASN A 69 -30.05 -26.24 5.80
N ARG A 70 -29.69 -27.22 4.94
CA ARG A 70 -30.64 -28.26 4.46
C ARG A 70 -30.29 -29.67 4.90
N ILE A 71 -29.02 -29.98 5.10
CA ILE A 71 -28.53 -31.35 5.27
C ILE A 71 -27.50 -31.39 6.39
N THR A 72 -27.82 -32.12 7.46
CA THR A 72 -26.92 -32.31 8.62
C THR A 72 -25.80 -33.34 8.38
N ARG A 73 -25.78 -34.06 7.25
CA ARG A 73 -24.82 -35.12 6.99
C ARG A 73 -23.45 -34.55 6.59
N PRO A 74 -22.36 -34.98 7.26
CA PRO A 74 -21.00 -34.57 6.91
C PRO A 74 -20.59 -35.11 5.52
N LEU A 75 -19.79 -34.33 4.77
CA LEU A 75 -19.16 -34.82 3.54
C LEU A 75 -18.26 -36.01 3.84
N ASN A 76 -18.22 -36.96 2.90
CA ASN A 76 -17.28 -38.09 2.99
C ASN A 76 -15.84 -37.55 2.95
N LYS A 77 -14.99 -38.05 3.87
CA LYS A 77 -13.57 -37.63 3.94
C LYS A 77 -12.83 -37.75 2.60
N LYS A 78 -13.15 -38.81 1.82
CA LYS A 78 -12.54 -39.01 0.48
C LYS A 78 -12.93 -37.87 -0.50
N VAL A 79 -14.19 -37.44 -0.48
CA VAL A 79 -14.67 -36.35 -1.34
C VAL A 79 -14.02 -35.04 -0.93
N LEU A 80 -13.86 -34.80 0.37
CA LEU A 80 -13.22 -33.59 0.88
C LEU A 80 -11.73 -33.53 0.48
N ILE A 81 -11.01 -34.63 0.62
CA ILE A 81 -9.60 -34.74 0.21
C ILE A 81 -9.48 -34.54 -1.32
N ALA A 82 -10.35 -35.16 -2.11
CA ALA A 82 -10.34 -34.98 -3.56
C ALA A 82 -10.59 -33.52 -3.95
N LEU A 83 -11.51 -32.83 -3.27
CA LEU A 83 -11.78 -31.40 -3.51
C LEU A 83 -10.59 -30.51 -3.10
N GLN A 84 -9.96 -30.80 -1.96
CA GLN A 84 -8.77 -30.09 -1.51
C GLN A 84 -7.59 -30.26 -2.49
N THR A 85 -7.30 -31.49 -2.92
CA THR A 85 -6.22 -31.76 -3.88
C THR A 85 -6.51 -31.14 -5.24
N SER A 86 -7.76 -31.17 -5.71
CA SER A 86 -8.16 -30.53 -6.97
C SER A 86 -7.99 -29.00 -6.90
N CYS A 87 -8.41 -28.36 -5.81
CA CYS A 87 -8.21 -26.90 -5.64
C CYS A 87 -6.73 -26.51 -5.60
N ILE A 88 -5.89 -27.29 -4.92
CA ILE A 88 -4.44 -27.08 -4.88
C ILE A 88 -3.84 -27.29 -6.27
N GLY A 89 -4.24 -28.36 -6.97
CA GLY A 89 -3.77 -28.64 -8.33
C GLY A 89 -4.14 -27.53 -9.33
N LEU A 90 -5.40 -27.06 -9.31
CA LEU A 90 -5.87 -25.94 -10.13
C LEU A 90 -5.12 -24.65 -9.81
N PHE A 91 -4.84 -24.39 -8.54
CA PHE A 91 -4.04 -23.26 -8.11
C PHE A 91 -2.64 -23.27 -8.74
N PHE A 92 -1.89 -24.37 -8.62
CA PHE A 92 -0.56 -24.47 -9.20
C PHE A 92 -0.58 -24.43 -10.74
N TRP A 93 -1.62 -24.98 -11.36
CA TRP A 93 -1.80 -24.90 -12.81
C TRP A 93 -2.02 -23.48 -13.29
N GLN A 94 -2.87 -22.71 -12.61
CA GLN A 94 -3.18 -21.31 -12.98
C GLN A 94 -1.98 -20.39 -12.84
N PHE A 95 -1.15 -20.59 -11.84
CA PHE A 95 -0.02 -19.70 -11.57
C PHE A 95 1.30 -20.15 -12.20
N ASN A 96 1.32 -21.23 -12.99
CA ASN A 96 2.54 -21.75 -13.66
C ASN A 96 3.77 -21.81 -12.74
N GLY A 97 3.57 -22.10 -11.44
CA GLY A 97 4.63 -22.12 -10.44
C GLY A 97 5.11 -20.74 -9.99
N SER A 98 4.49 -19.63 -10.43
CA SER A 98 4.82 -18.31 -9.91
C SER A 98 4.35 -18.19 -8.45
N THR A 99 5.27 -17.79 -7.56
CA THR A 99 5.02 -17.69 -6.11
C THR A 99 4.80 -16.23 -5.71
N SER A 100 3.78 -15.60 -6.28
CA SER A 100 3.44 -14.23 -5.89
C SER A 100 2.75 -14.18 -4.53
N GLY A 101 2.89 -13.09 -3.78
CA GLY A 101 2.22 -12.92 -2.48
C GLY A 101 0.70 -12.94 -2.62
N GLN A 102 0.16 -12.44 -3.75
CA GLN A 102 -1.26 -12.48 -4.08
C GLN A 102 -1.73 -13.92 -4.28
N SER A 103 -0.92 -14.75 -4.93
CA SER A 103 -1.21 -16.18 -5.14
C SER A 103 -1.35 -16.91 -3.80
N TRP A 104 -0.42 -16.69 -2.86
CA TRP A 104 -0.49 -17.28 -1.53
C TRP A 104 -1.70 -16.85 -0.72
N MET A 105 -2.12 -15.58 -0.83
CA MET A 105 -3.37 -15.10 -0.22
C MET A 105 -4.58 -15.83 -0.80
N GLY A 106 -4.62 -16.04 -2.12
CA GLY A 106 -5.67 -16.80 -2.79
C GLY A 106 -5.74 -18.25 -2.34
N LEU A 107 -4.60 -18.91 -2.21
CA LEU A 107 -4.53 -20.29 -1.67
C LEU A 107 -5.07 -20.35 -0.24
N LEU A 108 -4.65 -19.44 0.62
CA LEU A 108 -5.13 -19.40 2.00
C LEU A 108 -6.65 -19.11 2.06
N MET A 109 -7.18 -18.28 1.17
CA MET A 109 -8.63 -18.05 1.02
C MET A 109 -9.38 -19.33 0.68
N LEU A 110 -8.92 -20.08 -0.32
CA LEU A 110 -9.51 -21.36 -0.70
C LEU A 110 -9.44 -22.35 0.46
N LEU A 111 -8.31 -22.43 1.17
CA LEU A 111 -8.16 -23.30 2.34
C LEU A 111 -9.11 -22.93 3.48
N ILE A 112 -9.40 -21.67 3.72
CA ILE A 112 -10.41 -21.21 4.71
C ILE A 112 -11.80 -21.70 4.31
N CYS A 113 -12.18 -21.55 3.03
CA CYS A 113 -13.47 -22.04 2.54
C CYS A 113 -13.59 -23.56 2.62
N LEU A 114 -12.55 -24.28 2.26
CA LEU A 114 -12.49 -25.75 2.39
C LEU A 114 -12.51 -26.20 3.87
N LYS A 115 -11.83 -25.47 4.74
CA LYS A 115 -11.86 -25.72 6.19
C LYS A 115 -13.25 -25.49 6.77
N SER A 116 -13.98 -24.48 6.30
CA SER A 116 -15.38 -24.27 6.68
C SER A 116 -16.25 -25.48 6.32
N LEU A 117 -16.07 -26.09 5.12
CA LEU A 117 -16.76 -27.30 4.71
C LEU A 117 -16.47 -28.51 5.64
N GLU A 118 -15.26 -28.62 6.13
CA GLU A 118 -14.82 -29.69 7.04
C GLU A 118 -15.35 -29.49 8.47
N SER A 119 -15.54 -28.23 8.88
CA SER A 119 -15.80 -27.83 10.27
C SER A 119 -17.13 -28.39 10.80
N LYS A 120 -17.05 -29.15 11.90
CA LYS A 120 -18.18 -29.80 12.59
C LYS A 120 -18.34 -29.31 14.03
N ASN A 121 -17.22 -29.16 14.74
CA ASN A 121 -17.18 -28.86 16.16
C ASN A 121 -16.84 -27.40 16.42
N LEU A 122 -17.21 -26.85 17.57
CA LEU A 122 -16.85 -25.48 17.97
C LEU A 122 -15.35 -25.17 17.82
N ARG A 123 -14.48 -26.15 18.11
CA ARG A 123 -13.03 -26.01 17.96
C ARG A 123 -12.62 -25.68 16.52
N ASP A 124 -13.23 -26.35 15.54
CA ASP A 124 -12.91 -26.12 14.12
C ASP A 124 -13.27 -24.71 13.69
N PHE A 125 -14.41 -24.18 14.21
CA PHE A 125 -14.83 -22.81 13.92
C PHE A 125 -13.95 -21.75 14.60
N TYR A 126 -13.39 -22.02 15.78
CA TYR A 126 -12.37 -21.15 16.37
C TYR A 126 -11.12 -21.10 15.51
N VAL A 127 -10.65 -22.25 15.00
CA VAL A 127 -9.49 -22.32 14.08
C VAL A 127 -9.78 -21.55 12.79
N THR A 128 -10.96 -21.76 12.18
CA THR A 128 -11.36 -21.04 10.96
C THR A 128 -11.37 -19.51 11.20
N THR A 129 -11.90 -19.07 12.34
CA THR A 129 -11.92 -17.62 12.70
C THR A 129 -10.50 -17.08 12.87
N LEU A 130 -9.60 -17.84 13.48
CA LEU A 130 -8.18 -17.45 13.60
C LEU A 130 -7.50 -17.34 12.22
N MET A 131 -7.74 -18.31 11.33
CA MET A 131 -7.23 -18.25 9.96
C MET A 131 -7.74 -17.02 9.20
N MET A 132 -9.01 -16.62 9.41
CA MET A 132 -9.58 -15.39 8.85
C MET A 132 -8.87 -14.14 9.38
N PHE A 133 -8.50 -14.08 10.66
CA PHE A 133 -7.69 -12.98 11.20
C PHE A 133 -6.34 -12.87 10.50
N PHE A 134 -5.65 -14.00 10.32
CA PHE A 134 -4.36 -14.02 9.62
C PHE A 134 -4.48 -13.56 8.18
N LEU A 135 -5.45 -14.09 7.43
CA LEU A 135 -5.64 -13.70 6.04
C LEU A 135 -6.03 -12.22 5.91
N ALA A 136 -6.93 -11.73 6.77
CA ALA A 136 -7.29 -10.31 6.80
C ALA A 136 -6.07 -9.42 7.07
N ALA A 137 -5.25 -9.77 8.07
CA ALA A 137 -4.03 -9.03 8.37
C ALA A 137 -3.07 -8.99 7.18
N ILE A 138 -2.91 -10.10 6.45
CA ILE A 138 -2.06 -10.16 5.25
C ILE A 138 -2.65 -9.31 4.12
N ILE A 139 -3.95 -9.44 3.80
CA ILE A 139 -4.61 -8.65 2.73
C ILE A 139 -4.48 -7.15 3.00
N PHE A 140 -4.73 -6.72 4.24
CA PHE A 140 -4.66 -5.30 4.58
C PHE A 140 -3.22 -4.80 4.75
N ALA A 141 -2.26 -5.65 5.15
CA ALA A 141 -0.84 -5.30 5.17
C ALA A 141 -0.26 -5.15 3.75
N TYR A 142 -0.80 -5.89 2.79
CA TYR A 142 -0.41 -5.78 1.39
C TYR A 142 -0.96 -4.50 0.74
N ASN A 143 -2.00 -3.92 1.31
CA ASN A 143 -2.60 -2.66 0.84
C ASN A 143 -2.07 -1.48 1.68
N ASN A 144 -1.23 -0.66 1.09
CA ASN A 144 -0.63 0.52 1.73
C ASN A 144 -1.59 1.71 1.93
N SER A 145 -2.89 1.57 1.62
CA SER A 145 -3.88 2.63 1.79
C SER A 145 -4.11 2.99 3.27
N ALA A 146 -4.31 4.27 3.56
CA ALA A 146 -4.68 4.77 4.89
C ALA A 146 -6.00 4.19 5.43
N PHE A 147 -6.86 3.69 4.54
CA PHE A 147 -8.16 3.10 4.90
C PHE A 147 -8.06 1.61 5.25
N ALA A 148 -6.97 0.94 4.85
CA ALA A 148 -6.75 -0.47 5.16
C ALA A 148 -6.82 -0.78 6.67
N PRO A 149 -6.16 -0.02 7.58
CA PRO A 149 -6.27 -0.25 9.02
C PRO A 149 -7.68 -0.04 9.57
N VAL A 150 -8.43 0.92 9.03
CA VAL A 150 -9.83 1.16 9.43
C VAL A 150 -10.70 -0.03 9.03
N ALA A 151 -10.57 -0.50 7.79
CA ALA A 151 -11.27 -1.68 7.30
C ALA A 151 -10.89 -2.94 8.09
N LEU A 152 -9.59 -3.14 8.39
CA LEU A 152 -9.11 -4.22 9.25
C LEU A 152 -9.69 -4.12 10.66
N GLY A 153 -9.78 -2.90 11.22
CA GLY A 153 -10.40 -2.66 12.52
C GLY A 153 -11.87 -3.07 12.56
N LEU A 154 -12.65 -2.63 11.58
CA LEU A 154 -14.08 -3.00 11.46
C LEU A 154 -14.25 -4.51 11.25
N TYR A 155 -13.43 -5.12 10.41
CA TYR A 155 -13.41 -6.55 10.19
C TYR A 155 -13.03 -7.32 11.47
N SER A 156 -12.05 -6.83 12.23
CA SER A 156 -11.65 -7.40 13.52
C SER A 156 -12.78 -7.36 14.54
N VAL A 157 -13.56 -6.28 14.60
CA VAL A 157 -14.77 -6.20 15.45
C VAL A 157 -15.79 -7.24 15.02
N SER A 158 -16.01 -7.45 13.72
CA SER A 158 -16.89 -8.49 13.20
C SER A 158 -16.43 -9.89 13.56
N LEU A 159 -15.14 -10.19 13.45
CA LEU A 159 -14.56 -11.47 13.88
C LEU A 159 -14.65 -11.68 15.40
N LEU A 160 -14.40 -10.64 16.21
CA LEU A 160 -14.58 -10.70 17.66
C LEU A 160 -16.05 -10.98 18.03
N SER A 161 -17.00 -10.38 17.31
CA SER A 161 -18.44 -10.68 17.51
C SER A 161 -18.75 -12.16 17.22
N SER A 162 -18.14 -12.75 16.19
CA SER A 162 -18.26 -14.18 15.88
C SER A 162 -17.70 -15.08 16.98
N LEU A 163 -16.54 -14.71 17.55
CA LEU A 163 -15.95 -15.43 18.69
C LEU A 163 -16.84 -15.35 19.93
N MET A 164 -17.48 -14.21 20.19
CA MET A 164 -18.44 -14.06 21.29
C MET A 164 -19.68 -14.92 21.08
N LEU A 165 -20.24 -14.97 19.86
CA LEU A 165 -21.36 -15.82 19.52
C LEU A 165 -20.99 -17.30 19.67
N LEU A 166 -19.80 -17.73 19.29
CA LEU A 166 -19.29 -19.07 19.49
C LEU A 166 -19.17 -19.42 20.98
N SER A 167 -18.65 -18.49 21.80
CA SER A 167 -18.54 -18.71 23.25
C SER A 167 -19.91 -18.78 23.94
N HIS A 168 -20.87 -17.96 23.49
CA HIS A 168 -22.25 -17.99 24.00
C HIS A 168 -22.96 -19.30 23.64
N SER A 169 -22.71 -19.84 22.43
CA SER A 169 -23.21 -21.15 22.02
C SER A 169 -22.79 -22.27 22.97
N ARG A 170 -21.56 -22.21 23.49
CA ARG A 170 -21.03 -23.15 24.49
C ARG A 170 -21.83 -23.10 25.81
N THR A 171 -22.22 -21.90 26.25
CA THR A 171 -22.96 -21.70 27.50
C THR A 171 -24.41 -22.24 27.38
N ILE A 172 -25.07 -21.99 26.26
CA ILE A 172 -26.44 -22.46 26.00
C ILE A 172 -26.50 -24.00 25.88
N ALA A 173 -25.52 -24.61 25.21
CA ALA A 173 -25.47 -26.07 25.08
C ALA A 173 -25.37 -26.80 26.42
N ASN A 174 -24.85 -26.14 27.45
CA ASN A 174 -24.75 -26.69 28.79
C ASN A 174 -26.02 -26.46 29.67
N THR A 175 -26.96 -25.62 29.21
CA THR A 175 -28.12 -25.18 30.04
C THR A 175 -29.47 -25.53 29.46
N THR A 176 -29.60 -25.89 28.19
CA THR A 176 -30.93 -26.13 27.55
C THR A 176 -30.97 -27.41 26.73
N PHE A 177 -32.02 -28.23 26.99
CA PHE A 177 -32.35 -29.47 26.26
C PHE A 177 -33.26 -29.24 25.04
N THR A 178 -33.62 -28.02 24.70
CA THR A 178 -34.54 -27.71 23.59
C THR A 178 -33.79 -27.41 22.30
N ALA A 179 -34.18 -28.09 21.21
CA ALA A 179 -33.64 -27.80 19.87
C ALA A 179 -34.00 -26.36 19.47
N PRO A 180 -33.01 -25.59 18.92
CA PRO A 180 -33.27 -24.22 18.50
C PRO A 180 -34.26 -24.19 17.32
N SER A 181 -35.30 -23.36 17.41
CA SER A 181 -36.19 -23.11 16.29
C SER A 181 -35.49 -22.38 15.15
N PRO A 182 -35.82 -22.62 13.86
CA PRO A 182 -35.21 -21.94 12.73
C PRO A 182 -35.48 -20.43 12.80
N LYS A 183 -34.42 -19.64 12.94
CA LYS A 183 -34.48 -18.17 12.94
C LYS A 183 -34.48 -17.63 11.51
N LYS A 184 -35.24 -16.55 11.28
CA LYS A 184 -35.13 -15.77 10.01
C LYS A 184 -33.75 -15.13 9.87
N ILE A 185 -33.27 -14.93 8.65
CA ILE A 185 -31.94 -14.30 8.35
C ILE A 185 -31.81 -12.94 9.01
N SER A 186 -32.88 -12.13 9.04
CA SER A 186 -32.90 -10.83 9.73
C SER A 186 -32.62 -10.93 11.23
N ALA A 187 -33.12 -11.96 11.89
CA ALA A 187 -32.86 -12.20 13.31
C ALA A 187 -31.42 -12.66 13.57
N LEU A 188 -30.86 -13.47 12.66
CA LEU A 188 -29.44 -13.89 12.72
C LEU A 188 -28.49 -12.69 12.56
N PHE A 189 -28.83 -11.78 11.66
CA PHE A 189 -28.05 -10.55 11.47
C PHE A 189 -28.15 -9.62 12.70
N LEU A 190 -29.31 -9.50 13.30
CA LEU A 190 -29.50 -8.71 14.51
C LEU A 190 -28.66 -9.24 15.69
N ASP A 191 -28.54 -10.56 15.83
CA ASP A 191 -27.70 -11.19 16.87
C ASP A 191 -26.21 -10.79 16.68
N ILE A 192 -25.71 -10.69 15.42
CA ILE A 192 -24.36 -10.23 15.12
C ILE A 192 -24.20 -8.77 15.54
N VAL A 193 -25.14 -7.89 15.13
CA VAL A 193 -25.07 -6.45 15.41
C VAL A 193 -25.12 -6.17 16.91
N GLN A 194 -25.90 -6.94 17.68
CA GLN A 194 -25.92 -6.82 19.14
C GLN A 194 -24.58 -7.12 19.79
N MET A 195 -23.77 -8.03 19.21
CA MET A 195 -22.43 -8.35 19.70
C MET A 195 -21.36 -7.34 19.28
N TRP A 196 -21.66 -6.43 18.36
CA TRP A 196 -20.70 -5.40 17.94
C TRP A 196 -20.34 -4.41 19.06
N LYS A 197 -21.31 -4.05 19.92
CA LYS A 197 -21.04 -3.16 21.06
C LYS A 197 -19.97 -3.72 22.02
N PRO A 198 -20.11 -4.94 22.57
CA PRO A 198 -19.09 -5.51 23.43
C PRO A 198 -17.78 -5.81 22.68
N ALA A 199 -17.84 -6.26 21.41
CA ALA A 199 -16.68 -6.50 20.58
C ALA A 199 -15.91 -5.20 20.31
N GLY A 200 -16.62 -4.13 19.96
CA GLY A 200 -16.03 -2.79 19.75
C GLY A 200 -15.40 -2.22 21.02
N LYS A 201 -15.98 -2.47 22.20
CA LYS A 201 -15.38 -2.07 23.47
C LYS A 201 -14.05 -2.76 23.70
N ILE A 202 -13.93 -4.07 23.44
CA ILE A 202 -12.67 -4.82 23.56
C ILE A 202 -11.66 -4.29 22.54
N PHE A 203 -12.07 -4.06 21.29
CA PHE A 203 -11.21 -3.50 20.26
C PHE A 203 -10.67 -2.13 20.65
N LEU A 204 -11.52 -1.22 21.11
CA LEU A 204 -11.13 0.11 21.58
C LEU A 204 -10.17 0.07 22.79
N GLN A 205 -10.34 -0.90 23.68
CA GLN A 205 -9.41 -1.10 24.81
C GLN A 205 -8.05 -1.60 24.36
N ALA A 206 -7.97 -2.36 23.26
CA ALA A 206 -6.71 -2.84 22.69
C ALA A 206 -5.98 -1.75 21.86
N LEU A 207 -6.69 -0.75 21.34
CA LEU A 207 -6.17 0.24 20.40
C LEU A 207 -5.02 1.09 20.96
N PRO A 208 -5.08 1.64 22.20
CA PRO A 208 -3.97 2.41 22.78
C PRO A 208 -2.68 1.59 22.89
N ILE A 209 -2.82 0.31 23.24
CA ILE A 209 -1.70 -0.63 23.36
C ILE A 209 -1.10 -0.90 21.98
N THR A 210 -1.95 -1.11 20.97
CA THR A 210 -1.51 -1.33 19.59
C THR A 210 -0.73 -0.12 19.05
N ILE A 211 -1.22 1.10 19.30
CA ILE A 211 -0.54 2.33 18.90
C ILE A 211 0.81 2.46 19.62
N LEU A 212 0.84 2.18 20.91
CA LEU A 212 2.07 2.25 21.69
C LEU A 212 3.11 1.24 21.20
N LEU A 213 2.69 0.00 20.95
CA LEU A 213 3.56 -1.03 20.40
C LEU A 213 4.04 -0.67 18.99
N PHE A 214 3.18 -0.09 18.15
CA PHE A 214 3.56 0.39 16.82
C PHE A 214 4.68 1.44 16.88
N LEU A 215 4.61 2.39 17.82
CA LEU A 215 5.59 3.45 17.99
C LEU A 215 6.92 2.94 18.59
N LEU A 216 6.86 1.98 19.52
CA LEU A 216 8.01 1.52 20.29
C LEU A 216 8.62 0.23 19.75
N PHE A 217 7.89 -0.59 18.99
CA PHE A 217 8.44 -1.84 18.45
C PHE A 217 9.62 -1.56 17.51
N PRO A 218 10.80 -2.14 17.75
CA PRO A 218 11.99 -1.82 16.98
C PRO A 218 11.84 -2.19 15.50
N ARG A 219 12.08 -1.21 14.63
CA ARG A 219 12.04 -1.37 13.18
C ARG A 219 13.40 -1.83 12.68
N ILE A 220 13.58 -3.14 12.54
CA ILE A 220 14.81 -3.71 11.98
C ILE A 220 14.82 -3.41 10.49
N GLN A 221 15.83 -2.66 10.04
CA GLN A 221 16.08 -2.45 8.61
C GLN A 221 16.60 -3.76 8.01
N GLY A 222 15.76 -4.47 7.33
CA GLY A 222 16.09 -5.69 6.61
C GLY A 222 14.82 -6.24 5.95
N SER A 223 14.90 -6.58 4.69
CA SER A 223 13.87 -7.37 4.04
C SER A 223 13.78 -8.70 4.81
N PHE A 224 12.73 -8.88 5.59
CA PHE A 224 12.34 -10.24 5.98
C PHE A 224 11.94 -10.95 4.69
N GLY A 225 12.90 -11.63 4.07
CA GLY A 225 12.80 -12.27 2.75
C GLY A 225 11.79 -13.43 2.66
N PHE A 226 10.72 -13.39 3.47
CA PHE A 226 9.62 -14.35 3.43
C PHE A 226 8.43 -13.89 2.56
N LEU A 227 8.39 -12.59 2.19
CA LEU A 227 7.42 -12.13 1.21
C LEU A 227 8.15 -11.96 -0.12
N PRO A 228 7.82 -12.78 -1.13
CA PRO A 228 8.32 -12.57 -2.48
C PRO A 228 7.95 -11.15 -2.91
N ASN A 229 8.92 -10.43 -3.43
CA ASN A 229 8.71 -9.08 -3.93
C ASN A 229 7.97 -9.19 -5.28
N ASP A 230 6.65 -9.29 -5.25
CA ASP A 230 5.79 -9.37 -6.45
C ASP A 230 5.79 -8.09 -7.29
N ASN A 231 6.60 -7.12 -6.93
CA ASN A 231 6.67 -5.85 -7.62
C ASN A 231 7.22 -5.93 -9.06
N ASP A 232 7.77 -7.06 -9.46
CA ASP A 232 8.32 -7.22 -10.81
C ASP A 232 7.25 -7.34 -11.91
N GLN A 233 6.01 -7.74 -11.58
CA GLN A 233 4.93 -7.90 -12.57
C GLN A 233 3.92 -6.74 -12.60
N LEU A 234 3.89 -5.85 -11.60
CA LEU A 234 2.83 -4.84 -11.46
C LEU A 234 3.29 -3.39 -11.53
N SER A 235 4.59 -3.12 -11.50
CA SER A 235 5.11 -1.77 -11.69
C SER A 235 5.44 -1.59 -13.17
N PRO A 236 4.82 -0.61 -13.85
CA PRO A 236 5.29 -0.22 -15.18
C PRO A 236 6.73 0.27 -15.02
N ASN A 237 7.70 -0.55 -15.42
CA ASN A 237 9.11 -0.13 -15.46
C ASN A 237 9.29 0.88 -16.59
N LEU A 238 10.04 1.93 -16.32
CA LEU A 238 10.71 2.64 -17.42
C LEU A 238 11.72 1.64 -17.97
N SER A 239 11.41 0.99 -19.11
CA SER A 239 12.14 -0.16 -19.64
C SER A 239 13.65 0.11 -19.77
N ASN A 240 14.44 -0.96 -19.73
CA ASN A 240 15.87 -0.88 -20.06
C ASN A 240 16.12 -0.77 -21.57
N LEU A 241 15.08 -0.78 -22.39
CA LEU A 241 15.11 -0.62 -23.82
C LEU A 241 13.97 0.34 -24.21
N MET A 242 14.29 1.44 -24.89
CA MET A 242 13.29 2.35 -25.42
C MET A 242 13.05 1.98 -26.88
N ASN A 243 11.90 1.35 -27.14
CA ASN A 243 11.42 0.99 -28.48
C ASN A 243 10.22 1.85 -28.84
N ALA A 244 9.95 2.02 -30.10
CA ALA A 244 8.71 2.59 -30.61
C ALA A 244 7.51 1.80 -30.02
N GLY A 245 6.53 2.50 -29.46
CA GLY A 245 5.36 1.89 -28.81
C GLY A 245 5.55 1.46 -27.33
N SER A 246 6.78 1.52 -26.78
CA SER A 246 7.04 1.08 -25.40
C SER A 246 6.43 2.02 -24.33
N PHE A 247 6.28 3.29 -24.63
CA PHE A 247 5.70 4.30 -23.75
C PHE A 247 4.19 4.43 -23.92
N SER A 248 3.69 4.25 -25.14
CA SER A 248 2.26 4.38 -25.45
C SER A 248 1.40 3.42 -24.63
N GLN A 249 1.84 2.17 -24.43
CA GLN A 249 1.15 1.19 -23.57
C GLN A 249 1.07 1.62 -22.10
N ARG A 250 2.03 2.43 -21.63
CA ARG A 250 2.08 2.92 -20.26
C ARG A 250 1.35 4.23 -20.06
N ALA A 251 1.19 4.98 -21.13
CA ALA A 251 0.50 6.26 -21.11
C ALA A 251 -0.93 6.17 -20.59
N SER A 252 -1.60 5.03 -20.72
CA SER A 252 -2.94 4.78 -20.17
C SER A 252 -2.95 4.48 -18.66
N SER A 253 -1.77 4.31 -18.02
CA SER A 253 -1.69 3.91 -16.63
C SER A 253 -1.83 5.10 -15.68
N GLN A 254 -2.94 5.18 -14.98
CA GLN A 254 -3.20 6.16 -13.93
C GLN A 254 -2.53 5.84 -12.58
N LYS A 255 -1.68 4.79 -12.53
CA LYS A 255 -0.94 4.44 -11.31
C LYS A 255 0.02 5.55 -10.91
N LEU A 256 0.08 5.82 -9.61
CA LEU A 256 1.02 6.78 -9.03
C LEU A 256 2.47 6.25 -9.16
N ALA A 257 3.36 7.06 -9.72
CA ALA A 257 4.79 6.78 -9.76
C ALA A 257 5.49 7.33 -8.51
N PHE A 258 5.26 8.59 -8.18
CA PHE A 258 5.78 9.23 -6.98
C PHE A 258 5.03 10.52 -6.67
N ARG A 259 5.25 11.06 -5.45
CA ARG A 259 4.81 12.39 -5.03
C ARG A 259 6.01 13.27 -4.74
N ALA A 260 5.89 14.56 -5.07
CA ALA A 260 6.93 15.55 -4.82
C ALA A 260 6.37 16.71 -3.97
N GLU A 261 6.99 16.95 -2.82
CA GLU A 261 6.66 18.04 -1.90
C GLU A 261 7.74 19.12 -2.01
N PHE A 262 7.32 20.36 -2.22
CA PHE A 262 8.18 21.53 -2.16
C PHE A 262 8.01 22.26 -0.82
N PRO A 263 9.05 22.93 -0.29
CA PRO A 263 8.94 23.70 0.93
C PRO A 263 7.97 24.87 0.74
N SER A 264 7.45 25.38 1.83
CA SER A 264 6.70 26.64 1.81
C SER A 264 7.64 27.84 1.63
N ASP A 265 7.12 28.91 1.08
CA ASP A 265 7.79 30.20 1.02
C ASP A 265 7.94 30.83 2.43
N LYS A 266 8.57 32.01 2.50
CA LYS A 266 8.75 32.73 3.77
C LYS A 266 7.43 33.11 4.45
N ASN A 267 6.33 33.14 3.71
CA ASN A 267 4.98 33.49 4.19
C ASN A 267 4.14 32.23 4.54
N GLY A 268 4.73 31.04 4.43
CA GLY A 268 4.04 29.77 4.68
C GLY A 268 3.22 29.24 3.50
N ASN A 269 3.23 29.92 2.34
CA ASN A 269 2.51 29.45 1.16
C ASN A 269 3.29 28.35 0.45
N PRO A 270 2.63 27.30 -0.06
CA PRO A 270 3.30 26.25 -0.82
C PRO A 270 3.88 26.81 -2.13
N ILE A 271 5.16 26.52 -2.37
CA ILE A 271 5.83 26.91 -3.61
C ILE A 271 5.27 26.08 -4.75
N ARG A 272 4.72 26.74 -5.77
CA ARG A 272 4.30 26.10 -7.01
C ARG A 272 5.36 26.28 -8.08
N ILE A 273 5.71 25.17 -8.72
CA ILE A 273 6.67 25.15 -9.82
C ILE A 273 5.91 25.28 -11.14
N ARG A 274 6.42 26.10 -12.05
CA ARG A 274 5.81 26.22 -13.39
C ARG A 274 5.96 24.92 -14.16
N PRO A 275 4.94 24.50 -14.95
CA PRO A 275 4.95 23.23 -15.69
C PRO A 275 6.19 23.02 -16.54
N GLU A 276 6.74 24.08 -17.15
CA GLU A 276 7.96 24.09 -17.97
C GLU A 276 9.24 23.68 -17.22
N HIS A 277 9.20 23.66 -15.86
CA HIS A 277 10.31 23.22 -14.99
C HIS A 277 10.06 21.85 -14.36
N LEU A 278 8.90 21.24 -14.59
CA LEU A 278 8.53 19.93 -14.02
C LEU A 278 8.98 18.79 -14.94
N TYR A 279 10.27 18.74 -15.25
CA TYR A 279 10.89 17.60 -15.94
C TYR A 279 11.64 16.75 -14.92
N TRP A 280 11.13 15.55 -14.68
CA TRP A 280 11.65 14.59 -13.71
C TRP A 280 12.51 13.55 -14.42
N ARG A 281 13.79 13.72 -14.41
CA ARG A 281 14.76 12.79 -14.99
C ARG A 281 14.82 11.50 -14.19
N VAL A 282 14.90 10.36 -14.90
CA VAL A 282 15.14 9.05 -14.30
C VAL A 282 16.38 8.41 -14.92
N LYS A 283 16.38 8.22 -16.25
CA LYS A 283 17.45 7.55 -16.99
C LYS A 283 17.88 8.34 -18.23
N THR A 284 19.07 8.02 -18.73
CA THR A 284 19.54 8.48 -20.04
C THR A 284 19.88 7.31 -20.95
N PHE A 285 19.60 7.49 -22.22
CA PHE A 285 19.83 6.53 -23.29
C PHE A 285 20.76 7.17 -24.30
N SER A 286 21.87 6.49 -24.61
CA SER A 286 22.90 7.01 -25.53
C SER A 286 23.32 6.03 -26.61
N GLN A 287 23.01 4.74 -26.46
CA GLN A 287 23.37 3.74 -27.47
C GLN A 287 22.16 3.48 -28.37
N GLN A 288 22.30 3.80 -29.64
CA GLN A 288 21.28 3.57 -30.66
C GLN A 288 21.48 2.22 -31.33
N ASP A 289 20.36 1.48 -31.51
CA ASP A 289 20.28 0.25 -32.27
C ASP A 289 19.01 0.32 -33.17
N GLY A 290 19.18 0.72 -34.42
CA GLY A 290 18.07 1.05 -35.29
C GLY A 290 17.25 2.22 -34.73
N PHE A 291 15.94 2.01 -34.59
CA PHE A 291 15.03 3.00 -33.96
C PHE A 291 14.92 2.85 -32.45
N SER A 292 15.60 1.85 -31.88
CA SER A 292 15.63 1.54 -30.46
C SER A 292 16.84 2.16 -29.77
N TRP A 293 16.72 2.36 -28.46
CA TRP A 293 17.78 2.99 -27.66
C TRP A 293 18.03 2.20 -26.37
N ASN A 294 19.32 2.01 -26.06
CA ASN A 294 19.79 1.37 -24.84
C ASN A 294 20.33 2.39 -23.85
N PRO A 295 20.25 2.10 -22.53
CA PRO A 295 20.81 2.96 -21.51
C PRO A 295 22.31 3.16 -21.71
N GLN A 296 22.81 4.30 -21.27
CA GLN A 296 24.24 4.57 -21.24
C GLN A 296 24.98 3.52 -20.42
N PRO A 297 26.08 2.92 -20.95
CA PRO A 297 26.95 2.07 -20.15
C PRO A 297 27.49 2.86 -18.97
N LEU A 298 27.44 2.26 -17.79
CA LEU A 298 27.99 2.88 -16.58
C LEU A 298 29.49 2.66 -16.60
N PHE A 299 30.22 3.65 -17.10
CA PHE A 299 31.66 3.71 -16.86
C PHE A 299 31.94 3.90 -15.37
N ASP A 300 33.03 3.30 -14.88
CA ASP A 300 33.38 3.09 -13.48
C ASP A 300 32.94 4.22 -12.52
N ILE A 301 31.93 3.92 -11.69
CA ILE A 301 31.28 4.85 -10.77
C ILE A 301 32.27 5.49 -9.78
N ARG A 302 33.43 4.85 -9.54
CA ARG A 302 34.38 5.27 -8.52
C ARG A 302 35.12 6.54 -8.85
N GLN A 303 35.33 6.85 -10.14
CA GLN A 303 36.15 7.98 -10.59
C GLN A 303 35.38 9.31 -10.59
N TYR A 304 34.05 9.29 -10.73
CA TYR A 304 33.25 10.50 -10.94
C TYR A 304 32.62 11.08 -9.65
N SER A 305 32.39 10.27 -8.62
CA SER A 305 31.75 10.76 -7.38
C SER A 305 32.66 11.72 -6.58
N LEU A 306 33.98 11.55 -6.65
CA LEU A 306 34.95 12.39 -5.95
C LEU A 306 35.16 13.72 -6.66
N LEU A 307 35.23 13.74 -8.01
CA LEU A 307 35.39 14.95 -8.79
C LEU A 307 34.15 15.84 -8.81
N GLY A 308 32.95 15.25 -8.80
CA GLY A 308 31.67 15.98 -8.72
C GLY A 308 31.49 16.71 -7.39
N LEU A 309 31.97 16.12 -6.30
CA LEU A 309 31.89 16.71 -4.95
C LEU A 309 32.86 17.90 -4.80
N LEU A 310 34.05 17.82 -5.38
CA LEU A 310 35.08 18.86 -5.26
C LEU A 310 34.80 20.10 -6.14
N ASN A 311 34.10 19.96 -7.27
CA ASN A 311 33.79 21.06 -8.18
C ASN A 311 32.50 21.83 -7.82
N ASN A 312 31.65 21.32 -6.93
CA ASN A 312 30.36 21.93 -6.64
C ASN A 312 30.35 22.94 -5.47
N GLU A 313 31.37 22.94 -4.61
CA GLU A 313 31.39 23.81 -3.43
C GLU A 313 31.64 25.30 -3.75
N ASN A 314 32.29 25.61 -4.87
CA ASN A 314 32.74 26.97 -5.18
C ASN A 314 31.77 27.82 -6.02
N ASN A 315 30.58 27.34 -6.36
CA ASN A 315 29.65 28.04 -7.26
C ASN A 315 28.21 28.21 -6.71
N GLU A 316 28.01 28.20 -5.40
CA GLU A 316 26.65 28.26 -4.80
C GLU A 316 25.95 29.63 -4.93
N THR A 317 26.67 30.71 -5.18
CA THR A 317 26.14 32.09 -5.00
C THR A 317 25.19 32.58 -6.12
N ASN A 318 24.96 31.80 -7.21
CA ASN A 318 24.15 32.29 -8.34
C ASN A 318 23.20 31.28 -8.95
N ARG A 319 22.74 30.28 -8.18
CA ARG A 319 21.84 29.22 -8.67
C ARG A 319 20.48 29.34 -8.00
N ASN A 320 19.38 29.38 -8.78
CA ASN A 320 18.04 29.21 -8.27
C ASN A 320 17.85 27.74 -7.82
N LEU A 321 18.40 27.42 -6.64
CA LEU A 321 18.32 26.08 -6.07
C LEU A 321 16.97 25.87 -5.40
N ILE A 322 16.37 24.72 -5.65
CA ILE A 322 15.16 24.29 -4.97
C ILE A 322 15.39 22.92 -4.34
N SER A 323 15.05 22.81 -3.06
CA SER A 323 15.06 21.54 -2.34
C SER A 323 13.63 21.01 -2.30
N TYR A 324 13.45 19.73 -2.52
CA TYR A 324 12.16 19.06 -2.50
C TYR A 324 12.28 17.66 -1.92
N THR A 325 11.16 17.09 -1.52
CA THR A 325 11.09 15.73 -0.99
C THR A 325 10.26 14.87 -1.92
N ILE A 326 10.81 13.74 -2.35
CA ILE A 326 10.09 12.75 -3.16
C ILE A 326 9.68 11.57 -2.28
N THR A 327 8.39 11.19 -2.36
CA THR A 327 7.86 9.94 -1.84
C THR A 327 7.68 8.99 -3.02
N HIS A 328 8.63 8.07 -3.18
CA HIS A 328 8.69 7.14 -4.31
C HIS A 328 7.86 5.89 -4.03
N GLN A 329 7.11 5.42 -5.02
CA GLN A 329 6.43 4.14 -4.97
C GLN A 329 7.37 2.99 -5.36
N PRO A 330 7.10 1.74 -4.95
CA PRO A 330 7.92 0.60 -5.32
C PRO A 330 8.11 0.50 -6.84
N SER A 331 9.36 0.38 -7.27
CA SER A 331 9.72 0.24 -8.67
C SER A 331 10.78 -0.85 -8.83
N ALA A 332 10.71 -1.58 -9.94
CA ALA A 332 11.75 -2.55 -10.30
C ALA A 332 13.04 -1.88 -10.79
N ASP A 333 13.05 -0.55 -10.91
CA ASP A 333 14.18 0.24 -11.40
C ASP A 333 15.06 0.72 -10.24
N ASN A 334 16.38 0.73 -10.46
CA ASN A 334 17.36 1.26 -9.50
C ASN A 334 17.60 2.75 -9.64
N PHE A 335 16.90 3.43 -10.55
CA PHE A 335 17.02 4.86 -10.78
C PHE A 335 15.89 5.63 -10.09
N LEU A 336 16.23 6.78 -9.51
CA LEU A 336 15.32 7.64 -8.77
C LEU A 336 14.98 8.90 -9.56
N PRO A 337 13.70 9.32 -9.58
CA PRO A 337 13.31 10.57 -10.23
C PRO A 337 13.90 11.80 -9.51
N ALA A 338 14.35 12.76 -10.29
CA ALA A 338 14.78 14.07 -9.81
C ALA A 338 14.53 15.14 -10.87
N LEU A 339 14.33 16.41 -10.44
CA LEU A 339 14.29 17.52 -11.38
C LEU A 339 15.62 17.63 -12.14
N GLU A 340 15.55 18.05 -13.39
CA GLU A 340 16.61 17.93 -14.42
C GLU A 340 18.04 18.07 -13.94
N THR A 341 18.39 19.13 -13.23
CA THR A 341 19.78 19.38 -12.83
C THR A 341 19.93 19.15 -11.33
N VAL A 342 20.02 17.87 -10.94
CA VAL A 342 20.22 17.51 -9.55
C VAL A 342 21.62 17.85 -9.08
N ILE A 343 21.72 18.54 -7.92
CA ILE A 343 22.98 18.97 -7.31
C ILE A 343 23.28 18.11 -6.07
N LYS A 344 22.25 17.75 -5.30
CA LYS A 344 22.41 17.00 -4.06
C LYS A 344 21.23 16.06 -3.83
N THR A 345 21.52 14.88 -3.28
CA THR A 345 20.51 13.91 -2.85
C THR A 345 20.89 13.28 -1.53
N GLU A 346 19.88 12.92 -0.71
CA GLU A 346 20.10 12.15 0.53
C GLU A 346 20.23 10.64 0.23
N MET A 347 19.83 10.19 -0.94
CA MET A 347 19.81 8.76 -1.29
C MET A 347 20.37 8.53 -2.69
N GLY A 348 21.16 7.47 -2.83
CA GLY A 348 21.76 7.09 -4.10
C GLY A 348 23.00 7.90 -4.47
N LEU A 349 23.51 7.64 -5.66
CA LEU A 349 24.65 8.31 -6.25
C LEU A 349 24.18 9.14 -7.44
N ILE A 350 24.61 10.39 -7.52
CA ILE A 350 24.40 11.22 -8.71
C ILE A 350 25.44 10.82 -9.73
N LEU A 351 25.00 10.41 -10.90
CA LEU A 351 25.85 10.10 -12.03
C LEU A 351 26.22 11.38 -12.79
N ASP A 352 27.23 11.32 -13.66
CA ASP A 352 27.66 12.42 -14.54
C ASP A 352 26.55 12.93 -15.47
N ASN A 353 25.60 12.06 -15.80
CA ASN A 353 24.40 12.38 -16.58
C ASN A 353 23.25 12.97 -15.75
N SER A 354 23.49 13.38 -14.51
CA SER A 354 22.50 13.91 -13.56
C SER A 354 21.36 12.95 -13.19
N SER A 355 21.50 11.63 -13.43
CA SER A 355 20.58 10.62 -12.93
C SER A 355 20.99 10.15 -11.54
N ILE A 356 20.03 9.80 -10.69
CA ILE A 356 20.29 9.24 -9.36
C ILE A 356 20.13 7.72 -9.43
N LYS A 357 21.20 6.98 -9.06
CA LYS A 357 21.18 5.51 -9.02
C LYS A 357 21.32 4.99 -7.60
N THR A 358 20.49 3.99 -7.22
CA THR A 358 20.58 3.27 -5.95
C THR A 358 21.27 1.92 -6.10
N ARG A 359 21.79 1.36 -4.99
CA ARG A 359 22.40 0.03 -4.97
C ARG A 359 21.39 -1.11 -5.04
N SER A 360 20.17 -0.90 -4.56
CA SER A 360 19.10 -1.89 -4.50
C SER A 360 17.81 -1.31 -5.06
N LYS A 361 16.92 -2.18 -5.54
CA LYS A 361 15.57 -1.81 -5.95
C LYS A 361 14.83 -1.25 -4.73
N PRO A 362 14.28 -0.06 -4.82
CA PRO A 362 13.65 0.57 -3.68
C PRO A 362 12.20 0.09 -3.48
N ASN A 363 11.85 -0.15 -2.22
CA ASN A 363 10.45 -0.18 -1.78
C ASN A 363 9.88 1.25 -1.70
N THR A 364 8.67 1.46 -1.20
CA THR A 364 8.17 2.80 -0.89
C THR A 364 9.12 3.49 0.08
N PHE A 365 9.70 4.61 -0.31
CA PHE A 365 10.63 5.37 0.52
C PHE A 365 10.59 6.85 0.19
N ARG A 366 11.17 7.64 1.07
CA ARG A 366 11.20 9.09 0.99
C ARG A 366 12.64 9.61 1.01
N TYR A 367 12.97 10.52 0.12
CA TYR A 367 14.29 11.15 0.06
C TYR A 367 14.18 12.62 -0.33
N LYS A 368 15.17 13.40 0.07
CA LYS A 368 15.32 14.78 -0.36
C LYS A 368 16.32 14.89 -1.48
N ALA A 369 16.01 15.78 -2.41
CA ALA A 369 16.92 16.18 -3.45
C ALA A 369 16.91 17.72 -3.58
N THR A 370 18.00 18.26 -4.11
CA THR A 370 18.14 19.68 -4.43
C THR A 370 18.56 19.79 -5.88
N SER A 371 17.81 20.57 -6.65
CA SER A 371 18.08 20.78 -8.08
C SER A 371 18.15 22.27 -8.41
N SER A 372 18.82 22.61 -9.50
CA SER A 372 18.82 23.94 -10.09
C SER A 372 17.61 24.10 -11.02
N LEU A 373 16.81 25.13 -10.82
CA LEU A 373 15.71 25.51 -11.71
C LEU A 373 16.15 26.40 -12.89
N LYS A 374 17.44 26.65 -13.06
CA LYS A 374 17.93 27.34 -14.26
C LYS A 374 17.66 26.45 -15.46
N SER A 375 16.64 26.83 -16.24
CA SER A 375 16.36 26.17 -17.50
C SER A 375 17.55 26.37 -18.46
N GLN A 376 18.21 25.29 -18.83
CA GLN A 376 19.11 25.29 -19.95
C GLN A 376 18.30 25.06 -21.22
N ASN A 377 17.79 26.11 -21.82
CA ASN A 377 17.07 26.03 -23.09
C ASN A 377 17.95 26.43 -24.28
N LEU A 378 17.51 26.03 -25.46
CA LEU A 378 18.25 26.29 -26.72
C LEU A 378 18.40 27.78 -27.06
N ILE A 379 17.45 28.63 -26.61
CA ILE A 379 17.39 30.04 -26.99
C ILE A 379 18.34 30.88 -26.13
N ASN A 380 18.34 30.67 -24.81
CA ASN A 380 19.16 31.41 -23.86
C ASN A 380 19.89 30.45 -22.90
N PRO A 381 20.92 29.75 -23.40
CA PRO A 381 21.68 28.83 -22.58
C PRO A 381 22.48 29.57 -21.52
N THR A 382 22.50 29.05 -20.31
CA THR A 382 23.42 29.55 -19.29
C THR A 382 24.81 29.01 -19.56
N LYS A 383 25.76 29.88 -19.83
CA LYS A 383 27.16 29.50 -19.96
C LYS A 383 27.63 28.82 -18.67
N THR A 384 28.26 27.68 -18.78
CA THR A 384 28.79 26.91 -17.66
C THR A 384 30.24 26.54 -17.92
N ASN A 385 31.11 26.64 -16.91
CA ASN A 385 32.45 26.08 -16.97
C ASN A 385 32.41 24.56 -16.77
N GLN A 386 31.68 23.84 -17.62
CA GLN A 386 31.65 22.38 -17.56
C GLN A 386 32.89 21.78 -18.23
N ARG A 387 33.27 20.58 -17.79
CA ARG A 387 34.26 19.75 -18.45
C ARG A 387 33.83 19.53 -19.90
N GLN A 388 34.75 19.71 -20.83
CA GLN A 388 34.51 19.35 -22.23
C GLN A 388 34.42 17.83 -22.40
N LEU A 389 33.61 17.38 -23.35
CA LEU A 389 33.53 15.95 -23.69
C LEU A 389 34.88 15.51 -24.29
N SER A 390 35.40 14.39 -23.86
CA SER A 390 36.51 13.71 -24.52
C SER A 390 36.09 13.24 -25.92
N GLN A 391 37.05 12.95 -26.78
CA GLN A 391 36.75 12.45 -28.12
C GLN A 391 35.93 11.14 -28.08
N ALA A 392 36.27 10.22 -27.19
CA ALA A 392 35.54 8.97 -27.02
C ALA A 392 34.06 9.19 -26.58
N GLU A 393 33.80 10.20 -25.73
CA GLU A 393 32.45 10.58 -25.36
C GLU A 393 31.71 11.23 -26.53
N ARG A 394 32.38 12.09 -27.30
CA ARG A 394 31.78 12.68 -28.52
C ARG A 394 31.39 11.59 -29.50
N ASP A 395 32.29 10.66 -29.80
CA ASP A 395 32.07 9.55 -30.70
C ASP A 395 30.86 8.70 -30.22
N GLN A 396 30.76 8.41 -28.92
CA GLN A 396 29.64 7.68 -28.32
C GLN A 396 28.29 8.41 -28.51
N TYR A 397 28.28 9.74 -28.33
CA TYR A 397 27.05 10.52 -28.41
C TYR A 397 26.70 10.98 -29.84
N THR A 398 27.56 10.75 -30.81
CA THR A 398 27.30 10.99 -32.24
C THR A 398 27.17 9.72 -33.05
N GLN A 399 27.50 8.54 -32.48
CA GLN A 399 27.36 7.26 -33.16
C GLN A 399 25.91 6.93 -33.48
N THR A 400 25.65 6.50 -34.70
CA THR A 400 24.33 6.01 -35.16
C THR A 400 24.49 4.78 -36.02
N THR A 401 23.54 3.84 -35.93
CA THR A 401 23.50 2.65 -36.78
C THR A 401 22.72 2.86 -38.07
N LEU A 402 21.99 3.97 -38.17
CA LEU A 402 21.17 4.32 -39.32
C LEU A 402 21.88 5.25 -40.28
N GLN A 403 21.53 5.16 -41.55
CA GLN A 403 22.01 6.09 -42.60
C GLN A 403 20.82 6.96 -43.08
N PRO A 404 21.04 8.25 -43.39
CA PRO A 404 19.98 9.10 -43.90
C PRO A 404 19.55 8.67 -45.30
N GLY A 405 18.23 8.53 -45.51
CA GLY A 405 17.65 8.38 -46.83
C GLY A 405 17.82 9.66 -47.70
N GLU A 406 17.44 9.60 -48.96
CA GLU A 406 17.66 10.70 -49.88
C GLU A 406 16.87 11.97 -49.49
N GLN A 407 15.60 11.86 -49.14
CA GLN A 407 14.81 13.02 -48.71
C GLN A 407 15.30 13.62 -47.41
N THR A 408 15.72 12.78 -46.45
CA THR A 408 16.30 13.22 -45.19
C THR A 408 17.65 13.95 -45.45
N ARG A 409 18.48 13.44 -46.36
CA ARG A 409 19.77 14.08 -46.74
C ARG A 409 19.55 15.47 -47.34
N GLN A 410 18.57 15.61 -48.21
CA GLN A 410 18.18 16.91 -48.79
C GLN A 410 17.72 17.89 -47.72
N LEU A 411 16.88 17.41 -46.78
CA LEU A 411 16.41 18.19 -45.64
C LEU A 411 17.58 18.69 -44.78
N LEU A 412 18.48 17.78 -44.38
CA LEU A 412 19.64 18.12 -43.57
C LEU A 412 20.57 19.12 -44.29
N ASN A 413 20.83 18.94 -45.58
CA ASN A 413 21.64 19.87 -46.39
C ASN A 413 21.01 21.27 -46.45
N SER A 414 19.67 21.37 -46.49
CA SER A 414 19.00 22.68 -46.43
C SER A 414 19.21 23.41 -45.08
N TRP A 415 19.32 22.66 -43.99
CA TRP A 415 19.62 23.24 -42.67
C TRP A 415 21.10 23.62 -42.54
N LEU A 416 22.02 22.81 -43.11
CA LEU A 416 23.44 23.07 -43.10
C LEU A 416 23.77 24.34 -43.90
N GLU A 417 23.15 24.52 -45.06
CA GLU A 417 23.27 25.74 -45.87
C GLU A 417 22.85 26.98 -45.07
N LYS A 418 21.72 26.95 -44.40
CA LYS A 418 21.24 28.04 -43.53
C LYS A 418 22.18 28.32 -42.34
N ALA A 419 22.93 27.33 -41.91
CA ALA A 419 23.92 27.44 -40.84
C ALA A 419 25.34 27.78 -41.33
N ASN A 420 25.52 27.99 -42.65
CA ASN A 420 26.82 28.19 -43.31
C ASN A 420 27.81 27.05 -42.99
N LEU A 421 27.37 25.83 -43.14
CA LEU A 421 28.14 24.58 -42.95
C LEU A 421 28.23 23.81 -44.27
N PRO A 422 29.28 22.97 -44.47
CA PRO A 422 29.42 22.11 -45.65
C PRO A 422 28.29 21.07 -45.70
N GLN A 423 27.98 20.59 -46.92
CA GLN A 423 26.96 19.54 -47.09
C GLN A 423 27.40 18.20 -46.47
N LEU A 424 26.43 17.35 -46.16
CA LEU A 424 26.62 16.07 -45.45
C LEU A 424 27.61 15.10 -46.15
N SER A 425 27.80 15.25 -47.44
CA SER A 425 28.69 14.39 -48.29
C SER A 425 30.08 14.91 -48.50
N GLU A 426 30.40 16.18 -48.18
CA GLU A 426 31.61 16.82 -48.60
C GLU A 426 32.75 16.83 -47.61
N GLN A 427 32.43 16.98 -46.32
CA GLN A 427 33.43 17.03 -45.26
C GLN A 427 32.80 16.60 -43.91
N GLN A 428 33.67 16.28 -42.95
CA GLN A 428 33.22 16.04 -41.58
C GLN A 428 32.67 17.34 -40.97
N ILE A 429 31.37 17.35 -40.69
CA ILE A 429 30.69 18.51 -40.13
C ILE A 429 31.13 18.70 -38.68
N GLN A 430 31.54 19.90 -38.31
CA GLN A 430 31.91 20.27 -36.93
C GLN A 430 31.22 21.59 -36.56
N PRO A 431 29.96 21.54 -36.12
CA PRO A 431 29.20 22.73 -35.77
C PRO A 431 29.79 23.40 -34.52
N SER A 432 29.93 24.71 -34.54
CA SER A 432 30.13 25.49 -33.32
C SER A 432 28.94 25.39 -32.40
N SER A 433 29.06 25.76 -31.12
CA SER A 433 27.97 25.74 -30.16
C SER A 433 26.74 26.53 -30.63
N GLN A 434 26.93 27.66 -31.31
CA GLN A 434 25.84 28.45 -31.87
C GLN A 434 25.15 27.74 -33.06
N GLN A 435 25.96 27.16 -33.96
CA GLN A 435 25.42 26.40 -35.13
C GLN A 435 24.70 25.13 -34.68
N ALA A 436 25.22 24.43 -33.66
CA ALA A 436 24.53 23.26 -33.09
C ALA A 436 23.14 23.62 -32.54
N ARG A 437 23.01 24.73 -31.82
CA ARG A 437 21.71 25.23 -31.35
C ARG A 437 20.81 25.66 -32.52
N GLN A 438 21.33 26.30 -33.54
CA GLN A 438 20.57 26.70 -34.73
C GLN A 438 20.03 25.48 -35.47
N LEU A 439 20.86 24.44 -35.69
CA LEU A 439 20.45 23.20 -36.34
C LEU A 439 19.37 22.45 -35.50
N ALA A 440 19.54 22.36 -34.18
CA ALA A 440 18.57 21.79 -33.29
C ALA A 440 17.24 22.56 -33.35
N LEU A 441 17.29 23.91 -33.38
CA LEU A 441 16.07 24.71 -33.48
C LEU A 441 15.40 24.53 -34.85
N SER A 442 16.17 24.36 -35.95
CA SER A 442 15.62 24.05 -37.28
C SER A 442 14.84 22.74 -37.28
N ALA A 443 15.37 21.69 -36.62
CA ALA A 443 14.70 20.42 -36.50
C ALA A 443 13.41 20.54 -35.68
N LEU A 444 13.46 21.26 -34.55
CA LEU A 444 12.24 21.48 -33.71
C LEU A 444 11.19 22.31 -34.43
N THR A 445 11.61 23.33 -35.20
CA THR A 445 10.71 24.14 -36.01
C THR A 445 10.06 23.33 -37.12
N TYR A 446 10.86 22.44 -37.75
CA TYR A 446 10.35 21.52 -38.76
C TYR A 446 9.21 20.63 -38.20
N PHE A 447 9.37 20.04 -37.03
CA PHE A 447 8.32 19.27 -36.38
C PHE A 447 7.05 20.10 -36.08
N ARG A 448 7.20 21.39 -35.78
CA ARG A 448 6.04 22.27 -35.54
C ARG A 448 5.34 22.71 -36.82
N GLU A 449 6.10 22.98 -37.90
CA GLU A 449 5.55 23.56 -39.12
C GLU A 449 4.98 22.52 -40.08
N GLN A 450 5.48 21.27 -40.02
CA GLN A 450 4.98 20.17 -40.83
C GLN A 450 3.76 19.51 -40.13
N PRO A 451 2.92 18.74 -40.87
CA PRO A 451 1.67 18.19 -40.33
C PRO A 451 1.88 17.01 -39.36
N PHE A 452 2.84 17.11 -38.51
CA PHE A 452 3.05 16.09 -37.47
C PHE A 452 1.91 16.07 -36.46
N SER A 453 1.56 14.86 -36.02
CA SER A 453 0.53 14.65 -35.01
C SER A 453 1.06 13.83 -33.81
N TYR A 454 0.59 14.17 -32.62
CA TYR A 454 0.88 13.41 -31.41
C TYR A 454 -0.21 12.38 -31.18
N HIS A 455 0.14 11.10 -31.18
CA HIS A 455 -0.82 10.00 -31.13
C HIS A 455 -0.41 8.99 -30.05
N LEU A 456 -1.41 8.47 -29.28
CA LEU A 456 -1.17 7.49 -28.22
C LEU A 456 -0.83 6.11 -28.75
N ILE A 457 -1.44 5.73 -29.86
CA ILE A 457 -1.21 4.47 -30.56
C ILE A 457 -0.81 4.86 -31.99
N PRO A 458 0.45 5.27 -32.19
CA PRO A 458 0.89 5.67 -33.52
C PRO A 458 0.98 4.46 -34.46
N PRO A 459 0.88 4.69 -35.78
CA PRO A 459 1.11 3.63 -36.75
C PRO A 459 2.55 3.11 -36.64
N GLU A 460 2.76 1.86 -37.01
CA GLU A 460 4.09 1.27 -37.11
C GLU A 460 4.90 1.97 -38.20
N VAL A 461 6.16 2.25 -37.91
CA VAL A 461 7.12 2.81 -38.91
C VAL A 461 7.87 1.69 -39.60
N ASP A 462 8.27 1.93 -40.86
CA ASP A 462 9.09 0.98 -41.62
C ASP A 462 10.42 0.70 -40.90
N SER A 463 10.66 -0.53 -40.54
CA SER A 463 11.86 -0.96 -39.84
C SER A 463 13.16 -0.79 -40.66
N ALA A 464 13.08 -0.75 -41.97
CA ALA A 464 14.24 -0.58 -42.85
C ALA A 464 14.71 0.87 -42.90
N GLN A 465 13.79 1.83 -42.94
CA GLN A 465 14.10 3.27 -42.98
C GLN A 465 13.20 4.08 -42.04
N PRO A 466 13.27 3.81 -40.73
CA PRO A 466 12.29 4.32 -39.77
C PRO A 466 12.28 5.85 -39.66
N ILE A 467 13.40 6.51 -39.86
CA ILE A 467 13.49 7.97 -39.79
C ILE A 467 12.87 8.61 -41.02
N GLU A 468 13.16 8.09 -42.23
CA GLU A 468 12.60 8.57 -43.48
C GLU A 468 11.09 8.42 -43.49
N ASP A 469 10.60 7.23 -43.13
CA ASP A 469 9.17 6.93 -43.05
C ASP A 469 8.48 7.82 -42.02
N PHE A 470 9.05 8.02 -40.86
CA PHE A 470 8.48 8.90 -39.83
C PHE A 470 8.42 10.37 -40.28
N LEU A 471 9.46 10.87 -40.95
CA LEU A 471 9.55 12.28 -41.34
C LEU A 471 8.61 12.63 -42.51
N PHE A 472 8.40 11.73 -43.46
CA PHE A 472 7.75 12.06 -44.72
C PHE A 472 6.46 11.30 -44.98
N ASN A 473 6.23 10.13 -44.37
CA ASN A 473 5.06 9.31 -44.60
C ASN A 473 4.10 9.28 -43.41
N THR A 474 4.55 8.72 -42.26
CA THR A 474 3.66 8.51 -41.11
C THR A 474 3.34 9.80 -40.38
N GLN A 475 4.31 10.65 -40.14
CA GLN A 475 4.20 11.97 -39.44
C GLN A 475 3.33 11.94 -38.18
N SER A 476 3.14 10.76 -37.61
CA SER A 476 2.32 10.52 -36.44
C SER A 476 3.08 9.66 -35.43
N GLY A 477 3.25 10.16 -34.22
CA GLY A 477 4.09 9.49 -33.22
C GLY A 477 3.78 9.85 -31.78
N TYR A 478 4.41 9.14 -30.88
CA TYR A 478 4.46 9.44 -29.45
C TYR A 478 5.84 10.00 -29.08
N CYS A 479 6.09 10.39 -27.82
CA CYS A 479 7.34 11.06 -27.42
C CYS A 479 8.62 10.30 -27.82
N GLU A 480 8.60 8.96 -27.81
CA GLU A 480 9.75 8.14 -28.23
C GLU A 480 10.05 8.25 -29.73
N HIS A 481 9.05 8.40 -30.58
CA HIS A 481 9.23 8.57 -32.02
C HIS A 481 9.91 9.90 -32.33
N TYR A 482 9.41 10.97 -31.74
CA TYR A 482 9.98 12.31 -31.88
C TYR A 482 11.41 12.40 -31.32
N SER A 483 11.63 11.84 -30.11
CA SER A 483 12.94 11.86 -29.47
C SER A 483 13.97 11.02 -30.22
N SER A 484 13.59 9.83 -30.73
CA SER A 484 14.47 8.97 -31.53
C SER A 484 14.87 9.64 -32.84
N THR A 485 13.87 10.18 -33.56
CA THR A 485 14.12 10.88 -34.82
C THR A 485 15.00 12.12 -34.61
N PHE A 486 14.65 12.96 -33.64
CA PHE A 486 15.48 14.16 -33.33
C PHE A 486 16.92 13.79 -32.99
N SER A 487 17.14 12.79 -32.10
CA SER A 487 18.50 12.34 -31.77
C SER A 487 19.26 11.85 -32.99
N THR A 488 18.64 11.10 -33.87
CA THR A 488 19.27 10.57 -35.08
C THR A 488 19.65 11.70 -36.02
N LEU A 489 18.75 12.68 -36.25
CA LEU A 489 19.07 13.87 -37.07
C LEU A 489 20.25 14.64 -36.52
N MET A 490 20.30 14.88 -35.18
CA MET A 490 21.41 15.59 -34.54
C MET A 490 22.74 14.82 -34.69
N ARG A 491 22.70 13.48 -34.56
CA ARG A 491 23.90 12.64 -34.72
C ARG A 491 24.42 12.65 -36.14
N TRP A 492 23.58 12.63 -37.16
CA TRP A 492 24.02 12.81 -38.55
C TRP A 492 24.65 14.17 -38.81
N LEU A 493 24.26 15.19 -38.05
CA LEU A 493 24.86 16.52 -38.06
C LEU A 493 26.10 16.65 -37.13
N ASN A 494 26.62 15.52 -36.61
CA ASN A 494 27.74 15.45 -35.69
C ASN A 494 27.54 16.27 -34.40
N ILE A 495 26.30 16.40 -33.93
CA ILE A 495 25.96 17.06 -32.67
C ILE A 495 25.75 15.96 -31.62
N PRO A 496 26.59 15.94 -30.54
CA PRO A 496 26.43 14.94 -29.50
C PRO A 496 25.04 15.03 -28.82
N THR A 497 24.31 13.92 -28.82
CA THR A 497 22.92 13.90 -28.40
C THR A 497 22.61 12.64 -27.61
N ARG A 498 21.79 12.80 -26.54
CA ARG A 498 21.25 11.70 -25.72
C ARG A 498 19.77 11.89 -25.48
N ILE A 499 19.08 10.78 -25.23
CA ILE A 499 17.66 10.80 -24.86
C ILE A 499 17.57 10.66 -23.35
N VAL A 500 16.74 11.48 -22.73
CA VAL A 500 16.39 11.40 -21.32
C VAL A 500 14.99 10.85 -21.19
N VAL A 501 14.83 9.89 -20.30
CA VAL A 501 13.55 9.27 -19.97
C VAL A 501 13.22 9.56 -18.53
N GLY A 502 11.97 9.91 -18.30
CA GLY A 502 11.45 10.25 -16.99
C GLY A 502 9.97 10.61 -17.03
N PHE A 503 9.60 11.70 -16.40
CA PHE A 503 8.22 12.20 -16.36
C PHE A 503 8.21 13.71 -16.62
N GLN A 504 7.10 14.21 -17.16
CA GLN A 504 6.90 15.63 -17.38
C GLN A 504 5.56 16.06 -16.79
N GLY A 505 5.57 17.18 -16.02
CA GLY A 505 4.38 17.69 -15.33
C GLY A 505 4.13 17.03 -13.98
N GLY A 506 2.87 16.93 -13.62
CA GLY A 506 2.35 16.39 -12.37
C GLY A 506 1.15 17.22 -11.89
N ASP A 507 0.16 16.55 -11.30
CA ASP A 507 -1.05 17.16 -10.79
C ASP A 507 -0.81 17.74 -9.40
N TYR A 508 -1.05 19.04 -9.23
CA TYR A 508 -0.89 19.67 -7.93
C TYR A 508 -2.10 19.41 -7.04
N ASN A 509 -1.86 18.78 -5.89
CA ASN A 509 -2.88 18.55 -4.86
C ASN A 509 -2.85 19.70 -3.82
N PRO A 510 -3.84 20.60 -3.81
CA PRO A 510 -3.86 21.74 -2.91
C PRO A 510 -4.11 21.36 -1.44
N ASN A 511 -4.78 20.21 -1.18
CA ASN A 511 -5.08 19.77 0.18
C ASN A 511 -3.84 19.25 0.91
N GLY A 512 -2.90 18.63 0.16
CA GLY A 512 -1.66 18.08 0.71
C GLY A 512 -0.42 18.90 0.38
N SER A 513 -0.53 19.94 -0.48
CA SER A 513 0.57 20.80 -0.95
C SER A 513 1.71 20.02 -1.61
N PHE A 514 1.37 19.03 -2.47
CA PHE A 514 2.32 18.22 -3.20
C PHE A 514 1.88 18.01 -4.65
N TYR A 515 2.81 17.59 -5.49
CA TYR A 515 2.55 17.11 -6.85
C TYR A 515 2.41 15.60 -6.87
N GLU A 516 1.43 15.08 -7.60
CA GLU A 516 1.27 13.67 -7.92
C GLU A 516 1.75 13.42 -9.35
N ILE A 517 2.74 12.58 -9.49
CA ILE A 517 3.28 12.19 -10.78
C ILE A 517 2.86 10.75 -11.05
N ARG A 518 2.09 10.56 -12.12
CA ARG A 518 1.55 9.27 -12.53
C ARG A 518 2.35 8.68 -13.68
N TYR A 519 2.23 7.38 -13.93
CA TYR A 519 2.89 6.75 -15.08
C TYR A 519 2.36 7.28 -16.41
N SER A 520 1.13 7.81 -16.47
CA SER A 520 0.61 8.53 -17.63
C SER A 520 1.46 9.74 -18.03
N SER A 521 2.15 10.36 -17.06
CA SER A 521 3.05 11.48 -17.29
C SER A 521 4.46 11.07 -17.74
N ALA A 522 4.70 9.77 -18.02
CA ALA A 522 5.99 9.29 -18.53
C ALA A 522 6.34 10.01 -19.85
N HIS A 523 7.59 10.40 -19.99
CA HIS A 523 8.07 11.23 -21.08
C HIS A 523 9.50 10.94 -21.48
N ALA A 524 9.78 11.12 -22.78
CA ALA A 524 11.12 11.10 -23.36
C ALA A 524 11.41 12.44 -24.03
N TRP A 525 12.59 13.00 -23.77
CA TRP A 525 13.08 14.23 -24.37
C TRP A 525 14.56 14.11 -24.70
N ASN A 526 15.12 15.09 -25.40
CA ASN A 526 16.49 15.08 -25.84
C ASN A 526 17.35 16.09 -25.08
N GLU A 527 18.63 15.83 -25.06
CA GLU A 527 19.66 16.80 -24.71
C GLU A 527 20.74 16.79 -25.77
N ILE A 528 21.15 17.97 -26.21
CA ILE A 528 22.30 18.17 -27.07
C ILE A 528 23.47 18.76 -26.28
N TRP A 529 24.68 18.43 -26.66
CA TRP A 529 25.91 19.03 -26.08
C TRP A 529 26.35 20.25 -26.84
N THR A 530 26.69 21.30 -26.10
CA THR A 530 27.41 22.48 -26.62
C THR A 530 28.57 22.83 -25.69
N ASP A 531 29.73 23.20 -26.25
CA ASP A 531 30.94 23.41 -25.46
C ASP A 531 30.89 24.63 -24.55
N ASP A 532 29.97 25.58 -24.81
CA ASP A 532 29.75 26.79 -24.02
C ASP A 532 28.75 26.63 -22.88
N ALA A 533 27.81 25.66 -23.00
CA ALA A 533 26.72 25.50 -22.03
C ALA A 533 26.56 24.06 -21.52
N GLY A 534 27.24 23.07 -22.08
CA GLY A 534 27.12 21.68 -21.74
C GLY A 534 25.83 21.05 -22.31
N TRP A 535 25.19 20.16 -21.57
CA TRP A 535 23.93 19.52 -21.97
C TRP A 535 22.77 20.51 -21.92
N ILE A 536 22.09 20.70 -23.05
CA ILE A 536 20.92 21.58 -23.21
C ILE A 536 19.72 20.78 -23.60
N ARG A 537 18.58 20.97 -22.93
CA ARG A 537 17.32 20.29 -23.24
C ARG A 537 16.77 20.75 -24.60
N ALA A 538 16.40 19.77 -25.40
CA ALA A 538 15.64 19.90 -26.63
C ALA A 538 14.48 18.89 -26.58
N ASP A 539 13.24 19.35 -26.46
CA ASP A 539 12.06 18.51 -26.42
C ASP A 539 11.23 18.70 -27.68
N PRO A 540 11.31 17.77 -28.66
CA PRO A 540 10.54 17.89 -29.89
C PRO A 540 9.04 17.76 -29.65
N THR A 541 8.61 17.01 -28.63
CA THR A 541 7.20 16.89 -28.28
C THR A 541 6.60 18.22 -27.82
N ALA A 542 7.40 19.05 -27.15
CA ALA A 542 6.96 20.39 -26.73
C ALA A 542 6.68 21.33 -27.93
N PHE A 543 7.22 21.03 -29.11
CA PHE A 543 6.96 21.78 -30.33
C PHE A 543 5.78 21.24 -31.12
N VAL A 544 5.50 19.93 -31.04
CA VAL A 544 4.36 19.28 -31.72
C VAL A 544 3.07 19.40 -30.88
N ALA A 545 3.17 19.24 -29.58
CA ALA A 545 2.04 19.26 -28.64
C ALA A 545 2.41 20.10 -27.39
N PRO A 546 2.57 21.44 -27.52
CA PRO A 546 2.92 22.33 -26.40
C PRO A 546 1.92 22.27 -25.26
N GLU A 547 0.68 21.95 -25.55
CA GLU A 547 -0.42 21.82 -24.61
C GLU A 547 -0.20 20.70 -23.62
N ARG A 548 0.53 19.66 -23.99
CA ARG A 548 0.94 18.60 -23.08
C ARG A 548 1.80 19.14 -21.93
N ILE A 549 2.68 20.09 -22.25
CA ILE A 549 3.57 20.74 -21.25
C ILE A 549 2.75 21.68 -20.37
N GLU A 550 1.83 22.45 -20.97
CA GLU A 550 1.09 23.50 -20.27
C GLU A 550 -0.03 22.94 -19.38
N PHE A 551 -0.81 21.97 -19.89
CA PHE A 551 -2.00 21.44 -19.22
C PHE A 551 -1.85 20.03 -18.64
N GLY A 552 -0.75 19.36 -18.94
CA GLY A 552 -0.48 17.98 -18.50
C GLY A 552 -1.13 16.90 -19.36
N MET A 553 -0.80 15.66 -19.04
CA MET A 553 -1.20 14.50 -19.85
C MET A 553 -2.69 14.17 -19.73
N ASP A 554 -3.30 14.37 -18.55
CA ASP A 554 -4.71 14.04 -18.34
C ASP A 554 -5.64 14.94 -19.15
N ALA A 555 -5.31 16.23 -19.29
CA ALA A 555 -6.02 17.14 -20.18
C ALA A 555 -5.89 16.72 -21.64
N LEU A 556 -4.68 16.34 -22.06
CA LEU A 556 -4.44 15.86 -23.41
C LEU A 556 -5.17 14.54 -23.70
N PHE A 557 -5.23 13.61 -22.74
CA PHE A 557 -6.01 12.37 -22.86
C PHE A 557 -7.49 12.61 -23.08
N ALA A 558 -8.08 13.55 -22.34
CA ALA A 558 -9.48 13.89 -22.48
C ALA A 558 -9.81 14.39 -23.90
N LEU A 559 -8.89 15.15 -24.50
CA LEU A 559 -9.02 15.67 -25.86
C LEU A 559 -8.77 14.59 -26.93
N MET A 560 -7.76 13.74 -26.76
CA MET A 560 -7.42 12.66 -27.68
C MET A 560 -8.53 11.61 -27.77
N LYS A 561 -9.23 11.34 -26.67
CA LYS A 561 -10.35 10.39 -26.64
C LYS A 561 -11.53 10.85 -27.51
N GLU A 562 -11.67 12.15 -27.70
CA GLU A 562 -12.70 12.73 -28.59
C GLU A 562 -12.29 12.64 -30.07
N ASN A 563 -10.98 12.65 -30.38
CA ASN A 563 -10.39 12.62 -31.71
C ASN A 563 -9.60 11.32 -32.00
N GLU A 564 -10.12 10.18 -31.61
CA GLU A 564 -9.42 8.88 -31.56
C GLU A 564 -8.79 8.44 -32.91
N LYS A 565 -9.24 8.99 -34.06
CA LYS A 565 -8.81 8.58 -35.41
C LYS A 565 -7.73 9.48 -36.03
N GLU A 566 -7.64 10.75 -35.68
CA GLU A 566 -6.80 11.72 -36.42
C GLU A 566 -5.52 12.13 -35.66
N GLY A 567 -5.36 11.75 -34.39
CA GLY A 567 -4.27 12.24 -33.55
C GLY A 567 -4.46 13.73 -33.20
N PHE A 568 -3.53 14.25 -32.41
CA PHE A 568 -3.58 15.62 -31.92
C PHE A 568 -2.59 16.49 -32.70
N LYS A 569 -3.06 17.62 -33.26
CA LYS A 569 -2.25 18.65 -33.92
C LYS A 569 -2.26 19.92 -33.10
N SER A 570 -1.08 20.56 -32.99
CA SER A 570 -0.96 21.89 -32.39
C SER A 570 -1.86 22.88 -33.15
N GLY A 571 -2.77 23.55 -32.45
CA GLY A 571 -3.72 24.47 -33.04
C GLY A 571 -5.19 24.01 -33.04
N ASP A 572 -5.47 22.74 -32.81
CA ASP A 572 -6.83 22.21 -32.67
C ASP A 572 -7.47 22.61 -31.30
N PHE A 573 -6.79 23.47 -30.59
CA PHE A 573 -7.09 23.78 -29.20
C PHE A 573 -8.12 24.90 -29.05
N ASN A 574 -9.27 24.54 -28.55
CA ASN A 574 -10.22 25.52 -28.00
C ASN A 574 -10.07 25.59 -26.48
N LEU A 575 -9.37 26.62 -25.98
CA LEU A 575 -9.16 26.88 -24.53
C LEU A 575 -10.47 26.88 -23.74
N ALA A 576 -11.60 27.28 -24.35
CA ALA A 576 -12.90 27.19 -23.72
C ALA A 576 -13.34 25.73 -23.50
N LYS A 577 -13.06 24.87 -24.47
CA LYS A 577 -13.39 23.43 -24.38
C LYS A 577 -12.56 22.68 -23.33
N ILE A 578 -11.27 23.06 -23.19
CA ILE A 578 -10.43 22.54 -22.10
C ILE A 578 -10.93 23.02 -20.74
N ARG A 579 -11.27 24.29 -20.66
CA ARG A 579 -11.81 24.86 -19.43
C ARG A 579 -13.09 24.14 -19.02
N ASP A 580 -13.94 23.77 -19.98
CA ASP A 580 -15.17 23.02 -19.73
C ASP A 580 -14.89 21.55 -19.35
N LEU A 581 -13.90 20.90 -19.99
CA LEU A 581 -13.46 19.53 -19.66
C LEU A 581 -12.74 19.46 -18.31
N LEU A 582 -11.96 20.49 -17.97
CA LEU A 582 -11.28 20.59 -16.68
C LEU A 582 -12.15 21.29 -15.62
N SER A 583 -13.24 21.97 -16.02
CA SER A 583 -14.21 22.57 -15.09
C SER A 583 -15.23 21.51 -14.67
N PRO A 584 -15.24 21.08 -13.43
CA PRO A 584 -16.16 20.04 -12.98
C PRO A 584 -17.60 20.56 -13.03
N SER A 585 -18.41 20.06 -13.94
CA SER A 585 -19.85 20.28 -13.89
C SER A 585 -20.44 19.49 -12.70
N GLY A 586 -20.95 20.20 -11.69
CA GLY A 586 -21.81 19.73 -10.61
C GLY A 586 -21.38 18.45 -9.85
N SER A 587 -21.68 17.26 -10.36
CA SER A 587 -21.40 15.98 -9.68
C SER A 587 -19.94 15.53 -9.76
N SER A 588 -19.18 15.93 -10.76
CA SER A 588 -17.76 15.62 -10.89
C SER A 588 -16.89 16.43 -9.90
N PHE A 589 -17.31 17.62 -9.52
CA PHE A 589 -16.61 18.48 -8.55
C PHE A 589 -16.55 17.87 -7.14
N THR A 590 -17.62 17.22 -6.70
CA THR A 590 -17.65 16.51 -5.40
C THR A 590 -16.79 15.27 -5.41
N LEU A 591 -16.76 14.52 -6.49
CA LEU A 591 -15.90 13.34 -6.65
C LEU A 591 -14.42 13.72 -6.70
N GLN A 592 -14.06 14.75 -7.44
CA GLN A 592 -12.67 15.24 -7.53
C GLN A 592 -12.15 15.79 -6.19
N LYS A 593 -12.99 16.55 -5.45
CA LYS A 593 -12.66 16.97 -4.09
C LYS A 593 -12.50 15.79 -3.14
N ALA A 594 -13.37 14.79 -3.23
CA ALA A 594 -13.26 13.58 -2.44
C ALA A 594 -11.95 12.83 -2.78
N GLN A 595 -11.62 12.67 -4.05
CA GLN A 595 -10.39 12.02 -4.49
C GLN A 595 -9.15 12.76 -3.98
N SER A 596 -9.06 14.09 -4.14
CA SER A 596 -7.91 14.87 -3.65
C SER A 596 -7.77 14.81 -2.14
N TRP A 597 -8.89 14.71 -1.40
CA TRP A 597 -8.87 14.48 0.05
C TRP A 597 -8.35 13.07 0.38
N PHE A 598 -8.82 12.02 -0.33
CA PHE A 598 -8.31 10.66 -0.19
C PHE A 598 -6.81 10.58 -0.43
N ASP A 599 -6.33 11.22 -1.49
CA ASP A 599 -4.90 11.25 -1.83
C ASP A 599 -4.08 11.96 -0.76
N SER A 600 -4.61 13.04 -0.17
CA SER A 600 -3.97 13.76 0.94
C SER A 600 -3.90 12.92 2.22
N VAL A 601 -4.96 12.18 2.53
CA VAL A 601 -4.97 11.24 3.67
C VAL A 601 -3.98 10.11 3.45
N ASN A 602 -3.95 9.52 2.25
CA ASN A 602 -2.97 8.48 1.90
C ASN A 602 -1.54 9.02 1.94
N HIS A 603 -1.30 10.24 1.46
CA HIS A 603 0.02 10.87 1.56
C HIS A 603 0.46 11.07 3.01
N SER A 604 -0.44 11.55 3.88
CA SER A 604 -0.15 11.69 5.31
C SER A 604 0.13 10.34 5.96
N TRP A 605 -0.60 9.30 5.58
CA TRP A 605 -0.39 7.93 6.01
C TRP A 605 0.98 7.41 5.57
N ASP A 606 1.34 7.58 4.29
CA ASP A 606 2.65 7.21 3.76
C ASP A 606 3.77 7.91 4.55
N LYS A 607 3.58 9.20 4.84
CA LYS A 607 4.55 10.03 5.56
C LYS A 607 4.77 9.60 7.00
N TRP A 608 3.70 9.31 7.75
CA TRP A 608 3.74 9.13 9.19
C TRP A 608 3.69 7.67 9.64
N VAL A 609 3.18 6.76 8.81
CA VAL A 609 2.99 5.35 9.15
C VAL A 609 3.85 4.42 8.30
N VAL A 610 3.71 4.47 6.97
CA VAL A 610 4.44 3.55 6.06
C VAL A 610 5.95 3.84 6.12
N ASN A 611 6.33 5.11 6.07
CA ASN A 611 7.72 5.56 6.13
C ASN A 611 8.24 5.78 7.56
N TYR A 612 7.48 5.37 8.60
CA TYR A 612 7.97 5.39 9.98
C TYR A 612 9.06 4.33 10.13
N ASN A 613 10.33 4.77 10.00
CA ASN A 613 11.52 3.94 10.02
C ASN A 613 12.30 4.08 11.34
N PHE A 614 13.40 3.35 11.46
CA PHE A 614 14.27 3.39 12.63
C PHE A 614 14.81 4.80 12.94
N ASP A 615 15.15 5.60 11.91
CA ASP A 615 15.66 6.96 12.11
C ASP A 615 14.60 7.91 12.69
N GLN A 616 13.35 7.78 12.27
CA GLN A 616 12.23 8.55 12.85
C GLN A 616 11.93 8.08 14.28
N GLN A 617 12.01 6.77 14.52
CA GLN A 617 11.88 6.19 15.86
C GLN A 617 12.98 6.73 16.79
N ARG A 618 14.23 6.77 16.30
CA ARG A 618 15.38 7.33 17.05
C ARG A 618 15.18 8.82 17.36
N LYS A 619 14.69 9.62 16.38
CA LYS A 619 14.36 11.04 16.61
C LYS A 619 13.27 11.22 17.67
N LEU A 620 12.27 10.34 17.70
CA LEU A 620 11.24 10.34 18.75
C LEU A 620 11.83 10.02 20.12
N LEU A 621 12.66 8.97 20.21
CA LEU A 621 13.34 8.58 21.45
C LEU A 621 14.27 9.67 21.98
N LYS A 622 14.99 10.35 21.08
CA LYS A 622 15.83 11.49 21.43
C LYS A 622 15.02 12.64 22.05
N LYS A 623 13.83 12.93 21.51
CA LYS A 623 12.90 13.91 22.10
C LYS A 623 12.39 13.50 23.48
N LEU A 624 12.33 12.20 23.76
CA LEU A 624 11.93 11.64 25.07
C LEU A 624 13.11 11.49 26.04
N GLY A 625 14.32 11.95 25.68
CA GLY A 625 15.51 11.85 26.51
C GLY A 625 16.15 10.45 26.55
N LEU A 626 15.74 9.54 25.67
CA LEU A 626 16.22 8.16 25.57
C LEU A 626 17.19 8.01 24.37
N ASP A 627 18.21 8.86 24.29
CA ASP A 627 19.17 8.82 23.18
C ASP A 627 20.33 7.86 23.49
N SER A 628 20.65 7.01 22.52
CA SER A 628 21.86 6.20 22.50
C SER A 628 22.45 6.23 21.10
N ASP A 629 23.74 6.54 20.99
CA ASP A 629 24.47 6.51 19.72
C ASP A 629 24.66 5.08 19.18
N ASN A 630 24.48 4.07 20.02
CA ASN A 630 24.59 2.67 19.66
C ASN A 630 23.21 2.08 19.31
N GLN A 631 23.05 1.61 18.06
CA GLN A 631 21.81 1.01 17.56
C GLN A 631 21.34 -0.21 18.39
N TYR A 632 22.28 -1.03 18.86
CA TYR A 632 21.95 -2.21 19.67
C TYR A 632 21.43 -1.83 21.06
N ILE A 633 21.97 -0.78 21.67
CA ILE A 633 21.49 -0.29 22.96
C ILE A 633 20.08 0.29 22.82
N THR A 634 19.83 1.07 21.77
CA THR A 634 18.48 1.58 21.44
C THR A 634 17.48 0.45 21.27
N LEU A 635 17.84 -0.61 20.56
CA LEU A 635 17.00 -1.79 20.35
C LEU A 635 16.70 -2.52 21.68
N VAL A 636 17.70 -2.70 22.54
CA VAL A 636 17.52 -3.33 23.86
C VAL A 636 16.61 -2.48 24.76
N ILE A 637 16.76 -1.16 24.77
CA ILE A 637 15.88 -0.24 25.51
C ILE A 637 14.44 -0.37 25.02
N LEU A 638 14.21 -0.34 23.72
CA LEU A 638 12.87 -0.47 23.12
C LEU A 638 12.21 -1.81 23.48
N LEU A 639 12.96 -2.91 23.34
CA LEU A 639 12.47 -4.23 23.75
C LEU A 639 12.15 -4.29 25.24
N GLY A 640 13.00 -3.70 26.10
CA GLY A 640 12.78 -3.61 27.53
C GLY A 640 11.51 -2.84 27.88
N ILE A 641 11.26 -1.71 27.23
CA ILE A 641 10.04 -0.91 27.40
C ILE A 641 8.80 -1.71 26.94
N CYS A 642 8.84 -2.32 25.76
CA CYS A 642 7.74 -3.13 25.25
C CYS A 642 7.42 -4.30 26.19
N LEU A 643 8.45 -5.00 26.69
CA LEU A 643 8.28 -6.12 27.62
C LEU A 643 7.70 -5.64 28.95
N SER A 644 8.16 -4.50 29.47
CA SER A 644 7.66 -3.92 30.72
C SER A 644 6.19 -3.53 30.61
N ILE A 645 5.78 -2.91 29.50
CA ILE A 645 4.39 -2.56 29.22
C ILE A 645 3.54 -3.83 29.09
N PHE A 646 4.01 -4.83 28.36
CA PHE A 646 3.33 -6.11 28.22
C PHE A 646 3.13 -6.76 29.59
N MET A 647 4.17 -6.81 30.43
CA MET A 647 4.10 -7.36 31.77
C MET A 647 3.12 -6.59 32.66
N ALA A 648 3.15 -5.25 32.62
CA ALA A 648 2.21 -4.41 33.36
C ALA A 648 0.74 -4.68 32.95
N ILE A 649 0.48 -4.90 31.67
CA ILE A 649 -0.84 -5.24 31.17
C ILE A 649 -1.27 -6.64 31.65
N VAL A 650 -0.38 -7.61 31.55
CA VAL A 650 -0.64 -8.97 32.04
C VAL A 650 -0.97 -8.95 33.53
N LEU A 651 -0.17 -8.24 34.31
CA LEU A 651 -0.41 -8.06 35.75
C LEU A 651 -1.76 -7.36 36.02
N TRP A 652 -2.11 -6.33 35.23
CA TRP A 652 -3.40 -5.63 35.36
C TRP A 652 -4.60 -6.53 34.99
N LEU A 653 -4.45 -7.39 33.99
CA LEU A 653 -5.49 -8.35 33.57
C LEU A 653 -5.68 -9.47 34.60
N ILE A 654 -4.58 -9.96 35.19
CA ILE A 654 -4.61 -11.02 36.20
C ILE A 654 -5.00 -10.47 37.58
N TRP A 655 -4.86 -9.14 37.79
CA TRP A 655 -5.19 -8.51 39.05
C TRP A 655 -6.66 -8.83 39.44
N PRO A 656 -6.87 -9.46 40.61
CA PRO A 656 -8.22 -9.91 41.00
C PRO A 656 -9.15 -8.70 41.11
N LYS A 657 -10.04 -8.56 40.13
CA LYS A 657 -11.11 -7.55 40.21
C LYS A 657 -11.99 -7.93 41.37
N ARG A 658 -12.13 -7.04 42.36
CA ARG A 658 -13.12 -7.21 43.44
C ARG A 658 -14.50 -7.35 42.78
N ILE A 659 -15.04 -8.57 42.72
CA ILE A 659 -16.38 -8.82 42.26
C ILE A 659 -17.29 -8.09 43.25
N LYS A 660 -18.00 -7.05 42.80
CA LYS A 660 -19.08 -6.46 43.60
C LYS A 660 -20.16 -7.52 43.77
N ARG A 661 -20.15 -8.18 44.93
CA ARG A 661 -21.19 -9.15 45.28
C ARG A 661 -22.50 -8.41 45.45
N SER A 662 -23.60 -9.06 45.07
CA SER A 662 -24.92 -8.49 45.36
C SER A 662 -25.12 -8.41 46.87
N PRO A 663 -25.87 -7.43 47.37
CA PRO A 663 -26.16 -7.35 48.80
C PRO A 663 -26.82 -8.63 49.35
N VAL A 664 -27.55 -9.35 48.49
CA VAL A 664 -28.18 -10.66 48.81
C VAL A 664 -27.09 -11.72 49.03
N GLU A 665 -26.12 -11.82 48.13
CA GLU A 665 -25.01 -12.78 48.26
C GLU A 665 -24.15 -12.50 49.49
N GLU A 666 -23.84 -11.21 49.75
CA GLU A 666 -23.05 -10.80 50.89
C GLU A 666 -23.75 -11.17 52.22
N ALA A 667 -25.05 -10.89 52.34
CA ALA A 667 -25.84 -11.28 53.50
C ALA A 667 -25.87 -12.80 53.69
N TYR A 668 -26.00 -13.57 52.59
CA TYR A 668 -26.02 -15.04 52.66
C TYR A 668 -24.65 -15.64 53.04
N ILE A 669 -23.56 -15.05 52.55
CA ILE A 669 -22.19 -15.42 52.97
C ILE A 669 -22.01 -15.17 54.45
N ASN A 670 -22.51 -14.04 54.97
CA ASN A 670 -22.47 -13.72 56.41
C ASN A 670 -23.30 -14.71 57.21
N PHE A 671 -24.43 -15.15 56.71
CA PHE A 671 -25.20 -16.23 57.34
C PHE A 671 -24.43 -17.54 57.38
N LYS A 672 -23.84 -18.00 56.28
CA LYS A 672 -22.98 -19.19 56.20
C LYS A 672 -21.76 -19.07 57.16
N ALA A 673 -21.18 -17.88 57.28
CA ALA A 673 -20.07 -17.64 58.20
C ALA A 673 -20.47 -17.79 59.68
N LYS A 674 -21.69 -17.35 60.04
CA LYS A 674 -22.23 -17.57 61.42
C LYS A 674 -22.42 -19.05 61.72
N ILE A 675 -22.89 -19.82 60.75
CA ILE A 675 -23.06 -21.28 60.87
C ILE A 675 -21.71 -22.00 61.01
N ARG A 676 -20.72 -21.61 60.23
CA ARG A 676 -19.34 -22.17 60.37
C ARG A 676 -18.72 -21.97 61.74
N LYS A 677 -19.03 -20.85 62.39
CA LYS A 677 -18.54 -20.59 63.76
C LYS A 677 -19.08 -21.58 64.80
N LEU A 678 -20.15 -22.32 64.47
CA LEU A 678 -20.69 -23.41 65.30
C LEU A 678 -20.06 -24.78 64.97
N ASN A 679 -18.95 -24.82 64.21
CA ASN A 679 -18.32 -26.03 63.72
C ASN A 679 -19.23 -26.92 62.84
N ILE A 680 -20.31 -26.38 62.26
CA ILE A 680 -21.17 -27.09 61.32
C ILE A 680 -20.52 -27.00 59.91
N PRO A 681 -20.15 -28.12 59.29
CA PRO A 681 -19.54 -28.11 57.97
C PRO A 681 -20.58 -27.67 56.91
N VAL A 682 -20.28 -26.57 56.22
CA VAL A 682 -21.04 -26.05 55.10
C VAL A 682 -20.23 -26.27 53.86
N ASN A 683 -20.67 -27.18 52.97
CA ASN A 683 -19.99 -27.49 51.73
C ASN A 683 -20.20 -26.37 50.68
N HIS A 684 -19.24 -26.18 49.82
CA HIS A 684 -19.30 -25.11 48.80
C HIS A 684 -20.41 -25.32 47.77
N ASN A 685 -20.73 -26.57 47.47
CA ASN A 685 -21.73 -26.99 46.48
C ASN A 685 -23.10 -27.30 47.07
N GLU A 686 -23.31 -27.04 48.37
CA GLU A 686 -24.58 -27.32 49.06
C GLU A 686 -25.60 -26.24 48.72
N GLY A 687 -26.72 -26.67 48.12
CA GLY A 687 -27.82 -25.79 47.74
C GLY A 687 -28.52 -25.16 48.94
N PRO A 688 -29.21 -24.02 48.75
CA PRO A 688 -29.87 -23.34 49.87
C PRO A 688 -30.92 -24.22 50.54
N LEU A 689 -31.67 -25.02 49.80
CA LEU A 689 -32.70 -25.93 50.36
C LEU A 689 -32.10 -27.09 51.15
N ASP A 690 -30.97 -27.64 50.67
CA ASP A 690 -30.31 -28.76 51.35
C ASP A 690 -29.63 -28.29 52.64
N LEU A 691 -28.99 -27.12 52.56
CA LEU A 691 -28.42 -26.48 53.76
C LEU A 691 -29.52 -26.17 54.78
N ASN A 692 -30.70 -25.72 54.36
CA ASN A 692 -31.83 -25.45 55.25
C ASN A 692 -32.28 -26.71 55.99
N LYS A 693 -32.51 -27.82 55.25
CA LYS A 693 -32.93 -29.11 55.89
C LYS A 693 -31.90 -29.56 56.91
N LYS A 694 -30.64 -29.51 56.61
CA LYS A 694 -29.54 -29.90 57.47
C LYS A 694 -29.47 -29.04 58.74
N LEU A 695 -29.60 -27.72 58.58
CA LEU A 695 -29.53 -26.77 59.71
C LEU A 695 -30.74 -26.90 60.64
N ILE A 696 -31.93 -27.18 60.14
CA ILE A 696 -33.13 -27.41 60.95
C ILE A 696 -32.95 -28.67 61.84
N GLN A 697 -32.32 -29.71 61.29
CA GLN A 697 -32.06 -30.94 62.09
C GLN A 697 -31.00 -30.70 63.17
N LEU A 698 -29.97 -29.89 62.87
CA LEU A 698 -28.87 -29.65 63.78
C LEU A 698 -29.14 -28.53 64.83
N LEU A 699 -30.04 -27.61 64.50
CA LEU A 699 -30.41 -26.46 65.33
C LEU A 699 -31.94 -26.30 65.43
N PRO A 700 -32.65 -27.24 66.07
CA PRO A 700 -34.14 -27.23 66.11
C PRO A 700 -34.71 -25.98 66.81
N HIS A 701 -34.01 -25.41 67.77
CA HIS A 701 -34.46 -24.21 68.51
C HIS A 701 -34.41 -22.94 67.60
N HIS A 702 -33.68 -22.96 66.48
CA HIS A 702 -33.57 -21.88 65.54
C HIS A 702 -34.22 -22.16 64.19
N ALA A 703 -35.06 -23.23 64.11
CA ALA A 703 -35.66 -23.70 62.87
C ALA A 703 -36.49 -22.63 62.17
N THR A 704 -37.30 -21.86 62.90
CA THR A 704 -38.12 -20.78 62.35
C THR A 704 -37.31 -19.65 61.76
N ASP A 705 -36.19 -19.27 62.39
CA ASP A 705 -35.25 -18.19 61.85
C ASP A 705 -34.51 -18.66 60.61
N ILE A 706 -34.05 -19.89 60.62
CA ILE A 706 -33.36 -20.52 59.52
C ILE A 706 -34.28 -20.64 58.28
N GLN A 707 -35.55 -21.06 58.50
CA GLN A 707 -36.53 -21.10 57.41
C GLN A 707 -36.82 -19.73 56.81
N LYS A 708 -37.05 -18.71 57.66
CA LYS A 708 -37.26 -17.33 57.19
C LYS A 708 -36.06 -16.79 56.40
N ILE A 709 -34.84 -16.96 56.88
CA ILE A 709 -33.61 -16.53 56.19
C ILE A 709 -33.51 -17.21 54.83
N ASN A 710 -33.74 -18.51 54.77
CA ASN A 710 -33.65 -19.26 53.54
C ASN A 710 -34.76 -18.87 52.53
N GLN A 711 -35.98 -18.67 53.00
CA GLN A 711 -37.09 -18.18 52.19
C GLN A 711 -36.78 -16.80 51.58
N TYR A 712 -36.33 -15.83 52.38
CA TYR A 712 -35.95 -14.51 51.90
C TYR A 712 -34.81 -14.58 50.93
N TYR A 713 -33.81 -15.45 51.12
CA TYR A 713 -32.73 -15.66 50.19
C TYR A 713 -33.26 -16.17 48.84
N ILE A 714 -34.14 -17.17 48.81
CA ILE A 714 -34.68 -17.72 47.58
C ILE A 714 -35.57 -16.70 46.87
N GLU A 715 -36.39 -15.92 47.58
CA GLU A 715 -37.25 -14.89 47.02
C GLU A 715 -36.39 -13.77 46.36
N ASN A 716 -35.37 -13.25 47.05
CA ASN A 716 -34.54 -12.19 46.52
C ASN A 716 -33.57 -12.66 45.41
N GLN A 717 -33.03 -13.90 45.49
CA GLN A 717 -32.06 -14.41 44.55
C GLN A 717 -32.70 -14.96 43.25
N TYR A 718 -33.83 -15.63 43.34
CA TYR A 718 -34.42 -16.38 42.23
C TYR A 718 -35.73 -15.79 41.69
N ARG A 719 -36.49 -15.01 42.50
CA ARG A 719 -37.71 -14.32 42.05
C ARG A 719 -37.48 -12.86 41.67
N ASN A 720 -36.31 -12.34 41.90
CA ASN A 720 -35.92 -10.96 41.60
C ASN A 720 -36.81 -9.89 42.27
N ASP A 721 -37.42 -10.24 43.41
CA ASP A 721 -38.31 -9.37 44.16
C ASP A 721 -37.55 -8.72 45.34
N ASN A 722 -36.95 -7.55 45.07
CA ASN A 722 -36.17 -6.81 46.05
C ASN A 722 -36.95 -6.23 47.22
N LYS A 723 -38.27 -6.45 47.31
CA LYS A 723 -39.12 -5.92 48.39
C LYS A 723 -38.74 -6.45 49.76
N ASN A 724 -38.10 -7.61 49.85
CA ASN A 724 -37.73 -8.26 51.10
C ASN A 724 -36.22 -8.18 51.42
N LEU A 725 -35.44 -7.39 50.68
CA LEU A 725 -33.99 -7.33 50.85
C LEU A 725 -33.58 -6.85 52.24
N ASP A 726 -34.16 -5.76 52.71
CA ASP A 726 -33.89 -5.21 54.05
C ASP A 726 -34.28 -6.18 55.17
N ARG A 727 -35.42 -6.85 55.02
CA ARG A 727 -35.89 -7.90 55.95
C ARG A 727 -34.93 -9.08 55.99
N PHE A 728 -34.40 -9.48 54.84
CA PHE A 728 -33.40 -10.53 54.72
C PHE A 728 -32.10 -10.15 55.45
N ILE A 729 -31.57 -8.97 55.16
CA ILE A 729 -30.33 -8.47 55.81
C ILE A 729 -30.53 -8.38 57.33
N GLN A 730 -31.68 -7.88 57.79
CA GLN A 730 -32.04 -7.76 59.20
C GLN A 730 -32.17 -9.13 59.87
N ALA A 731 -32.83 -10.09 59.25
CA ALA A 731 -32.94 -11.45 59.76
C ALA A 731 -31.60 -12.13 59.91
N VAL A 732 -30.71 -11.96 58.91
CA VAL A 732 -29.31 -12.46 59.00
C VAL A 732 -28.54 -11.78 60.09
N LYS A 733 -28.69 -10.47 60.30
CA LYS A 733 -27.99 -9.71 61.37
C LYS A 733 -28.45 -10.20 62.78
N GLN A 734 -29.76 -10.39 62.95
CA GLN A 734 -30.35 -10.78 64.25
C GLN A 734 -30.10 -12.25 64.60
N PHE A 735 -29.83 -13.08 63.60
CA PHE A 735 -29.55 -14.50 63.82
C PHE A 735 -28.27 -14.67 64.64
N ARG A 736 -28.43 -15.10 65.91
CA ARG A 736 -27.35 -15.36 66.90
C ARG A 736 -27.50 -16.75 67.46
N PRO A 737 -27.14 -17.78 66.69
CA PRO A 737 -27.22 -19.13 67.20
C PRO A 737 -26.19 -19.34 68.34
N LYS A 738 -26.62 -19.93 69.42
CA LYS A 738 -25.76 -20.41 70.48
C LYS A 738 -25.42 -21.87 70.24
N SER A 739 -24.15 -22.26 70.46
CA SER A 739 -23.76 -23.66 70.51
C SER A 739 -24.55 -24.30 71.69
N GLY A 740 -25.43 -25.24 71.33
CA GLY A 740 -26.13 -26.03 72.35
C GLY A 740 -25.19 -26.97 73.08
#